data_aeb98fc60972cba9cf61f2d2a61e2f64
#
_entry.id   aeb98fc60972cba9cf61f2d2a61e2f64
#
_cell.length_a   1.000
_cell.length_b   1.000
_cell.length_c   1.000
_cell.angle_alpha   90.00
_cell.angle_beta   90.00
_cell.angle_gamma   90.00
#
_symmetry.space_group_name_H-M   'P 1'
#
loop_
_entity.id
_entity.type
_entity.pdbx_description
1 polymer ?
#
loop_
_entity_poly.entity_id
_entity_poly.type
_entity_poly.pdbx_seq_one_letter_code
_entity_poly.pdbx_strand_id
1 'polypeptide(L)'
;MNMKRINFGLGLVALLALSSCADDKFSEFRTDMTQNKKDYLYLNNYEPLKKYVQDLKDAGKCNPDFKLGVALAASDFNEQGIVYCLAGSNFDEMTAGNAMKYASCVDNKGVMNFGNVSSFVANAKDAGLTIYGHTLAWHSQQNNKYLNGLIKDKELPPAEENPGLIITAGDPKANTWDYEIYYDLDEPLKAGKTYEISLNVRGTNPGTIDFWPGKKDGSATQYGAGSFTVAESAVDNKFTFTPNADIDRMRFCFGKIGGTLYFDNFVLKEKGSDHNIAVNSTFDEDDISHWTKVSWMTDISYKIGNVAGAGAFEIPVSVAHLNFDDGQNLGGWGMDNTPKIVNGVCEVGNNAAKENTWNAQVNYQPGFTFENGTTYHLKMKIKGSVAGEFGAGFQNPEGYKGCGDFPTINVTTDWKEVDVATTCNGDNALRLLLNIGKYAGTLYIDDFEVYYTKSSNGIPLTDEEKKDVLTTAMGTWIDGMMAATDGYVTSWDVVNEAISGKKGADGFNELQHATNAPASDVANSFYWQDYLGDIDYVRTAVRDARKSFAEHNGDPSKLKLFINDYNLEGYWDQHAKLNSLIHWIGLWEDPNAEEPVVIDGIGTQMHVTCYGDATKQAKLKSDIEEMFKSLANTGKLIKISELDMAYEDEAGTSVTFDKMTEEQHKQMRSFYTFIIQKYFELIPQAQQYGITQWCATDSPKDSGWRAGCPTGLWDSNYLRKHTYAGFAVGLGAPEYWKENAE
;
A
#
# COMPACT_ATOMS: atom_id res chain seq x y z
N MET A 1 62.60 -4.63 -41.00
CA MET A 1 63.24 -4.98 -39.71
C MET A 1 63.11 -3.76 -38.80
N ASN A 2 62.61 -3.90 -37.58
CA ASN A 2 62.40 -2.88 -36.54
C ASN A 2 61.09 -2.06 -36.60
N MET A 3 60.00 -2.72 -36.23
CA MET A 3 58.82 -2.02 -35.69
C MET A 3 58.01 -2.90 -34.71
N LYS A 4 58.69 -3.63 -33.83
CA LYS A 4 58.06 -4.50 -32.79
C LYS A 4 58.59 -4.33 -31.35
N ARG A 5 59.38 -3.28 -31.05
CA ARG A 5 59.97 -3.10 -29.73
C ARG A 5 59.54 -1.85 -28.96
N ILE A 6 58.63 -1.02 -29.51
CA ILE A 6 58.22 0.21 -28.82
C ILE A 6 56.88 0.03 -28.07
N ASN A 7 56.06 -0.99 -28.39
CA ASN A 7 54.75 -1.19 -27.75
C ASN A 7 54.79 -1.97 -26.40
N PHE A 8 55.93 -2.55 -26.01
CA PHE A 8 56.04 -3.28 -24.73
C PHE A 8 56.37 -2.37 -23.52
N GLY A 9 56.99 -1.21 -23.76
CA GLY A 9 57.37 -0.28 -22.70
C GLY A 9 56.20 0.60 -22.23
N LEU A 10 55.30 0.97 -23.13
CA LEU A 10 54.11 1.78 -22.79
C LEU A 10 53.02 0.99 -22.10
N GLY A 11 52.90 -0.32 -22.40
CA GLY A 11 51.97 -1.20 -21.72
C GLY A 11 52.36 -1.51 -20.26
N LEU A 12 53.68 -1.55 -19.98
CA LEU A 12 54.17 -1.83 -18.63
C LEU A 12 54.10 -0.58 -17.71
N VAL A 13 54.26 0.62 -18.28
CA VAL A 13 54.11 1.87 -17.52
C VAL A 13 52.61 2.16 -17.24
N ALA A 14 51.71 1.82 -18.15
CA ALA A 14 50.26 1.93 -17.90
C ALA A 14 49.76 0.89 -16.85
N LEU A 15 50.31 -0.32 -16.84
CA LEU A 15 50.02 -1.34 -15.82
C LEU A 15 50.59 -1.01 -14.45
N LEU A 16 51.78 -0.33 -14.39
CA LEU A 16 52.35 0.11 -13.14
C LEU A 16 51.63 1.36 -12.56
N ALA A 17 51.03 2.18 -13.41
CA ALA A 17 50.22 3.31 -12.96
C ALA A 17 48.83 2.87 -12.42
N LEU A 18 48.29 1.72 -12.88
CA LEU A 18 47.06 1.15 -12.37
C LEU A 18 47.29 0.30 -11.10
N SER A 19 48.50 -0.23 -10.87
CA SER A 19 48.85 -0.97 -9.64
C SER A 19 49.21 -0.08 -8.46
N SER A 20 49.51 1.20 -8.67
CA SER A 20 49.86 2.11 -7.57
C SER A 20 48.63 2.54 -6.74
N CYS A 21 47.44 2.40 -7.26
CA CYS A 21 46.21 2.61 -6.47
C CYS A 21 45.80 1.38 -5.64
N ALA A 22 46.36 0.20 -5.89
CA ALA A 22 45.96 -1.04 -5.22
C ALA A 22 46.81 -1.38 -3.99
N ASP A 23 48.05 -0.83 -3.87
CA ASP A 23 48.94 -1.11 -2.75
C ASP A 23 48.80 -0.13 -1.57
N ASP A 24 48.17 1.03 -1.79
CA ASP A 24 47.87 2.00 -0.75
C ASP A 24 46.36 1.97 -0.43
N LYS A 25 45.90 0.84 0.10
CA LYS A 25 44.48 0.54 0.33
C LYS A 25 43.69 1.61 1.08
N PHE A 26 44.39 2.53 1.75
CA PHE A 26 43.76 3.55 2.60
C PHE A 26 44.61 4.80 2.74
N SER A 27 45.44 5.09 1.75
CA SER A 27 46.10 6.40 1.70
C SER A 27 45.02 7.49 1.68
N GLU A 28 45.32 8.56 2.37
CA GLU A 28 44.39 9.68 2.55
C GLU A 28 43.78 10.10 1.22
N PHE A 29 42.42 10.06 1.16
CA PHE A 29 41.71 10.68 0.06
C PHE A 29 41.88 12.20 0.18
N ARG A 30 42.82 12.74 -0.58
CA ARG A 30 43.06 14.19 -0.71
C ARG A 30 42.97 14.55 -2.18
N THR A 31 42.04 15.44 -2.52
CA THR A 31 42.00 16.06 -3.84
C THR A 31 43.05 17.16 -3.92
N ASP A 32 43.60 17.40 -5.11
CA ASP A 32 44.49 18.52 -5.35
C ASP A 32 43.74 19.85 -5.18
N MET A 33 44.04 20.56 -4.10
CA MET A 33 43.40 21.83 -3.75
C MET A 33 44.14 23.04 -4.31
N THR A 34 45.18 22.85 -5.14
CA THR A 34 45.98 23.96 -5.67
C THR A 34 45.20 24.88 -6.61
N GLN A 35 44.07 24.41 -7.15
CA GLN A 35 43.18 25.21 -8.02
C GLN A 35 42.07 25.93 -7.24
N ASN A 36 41.99 25.75 -5.91
CA ASN A 36 40.93 26.39 -5.13
C ASN A 36 41.22 27.86 -4.81
N LYS A 37 40.13 28.62 -4.58
CA LYS A 37 40.22 29.98 -4.09
C LYS A 37 41.00 30.02 -2.78
N LYS A 38 41.73 31.12 -2.53
CA LYS A 38 42.50 31.32 -1.30
C LYS A 38 41.73 30.99 -0.01
N ASP A 39 40.42 31.27 0.00
CA ASP A 39 39.54 31.06 1.15
C ASP A 39 39.27 29.56 1.45
N TYR A 40 39.66 28.63 0.58
CA TYR A 40 39.50 27.19 0.74
C TYR A 40 40.81 26.47 1.13
N LEU A 41 41.98 27.14 1.11
CA LEU A 41 43.27 26.51 1.36
C LEU A 41 43.35 25.89 2.76
N TYR A 42 42.69 26.46 3.74
CA TYR A 42 42.70 25.93 5.12
C TYR A 42 42.07 24.52 5.20
N LEU A 43 41.26 24.11 4.23
CA LEU A 43 40.65 22.77 4.19
C LEU A 43 41.69 21.67 4.01
N ASN A 44 42.86 21.99 3.46
CA ASN A 44 43.97 21.05 3.33
C ASN A 44 44.64 20.70 4.67
N ASN A 45 44.43 21.51 5.72
CA ASN A 45 44.98 21.27 7.04
C ASN A 45 44.22 20.19 7.83
N TYR A 46 43.03 19.79 7.38
CA TYR A 46 42.26 18.75 8.05
C TYR A 46 42.74 17.37 7.67
N GLU A 47 42.87 16.51 8.68
CA GLU A 47 43.07 15.08 8.51
C GLU A 47 41.77 14.38 7.99
N PRO A 48 41.84 13.12 7.57
CA PRO A 48 40.66 12.32 7.32
C PRO A 48 39.75 12.24 8.55
N LEU A 49 38.42 12.29 8.33
CA LEU A 49 37.43 12.41 9.42
C LEU A 49 37.54 11.29 10.47
N LYS A 50 37.80 10.03 10.07
CA LYS A 50 37.95 8.89 10.99
C LYS A 50 39.13 9.06 11.96
N LYS A 51 40.14 9.87 11.60
CA LYS A 51 41.26 10.16 12.49
C LYS A 51 40.79 10.91 13.75
N TYR A 52 39.90 11.90 13.59
CA TYR A 52 39.33 12.63 14.72
C TYR A 52 38.45 11.75 15.60
N VAL A 53 37.71 10.80 14.99
CA VAL A 53 36.96 9.79 15.75
C VAL A 53 37.89 8.91 16.57
N GLN A 54 39.03 8.48 15.98
CA GLN A 54 40.04 7.71 16.71
C GLN A 54 40.63 8.52 17.89
N ASP A 55 40.89 9.80 17.68
CA ASP A 55 41.39 10.67 18.75
C ASP A 55 40.38 10.85 19.90
N LEU A 56 39.07 10.92 19.56
CA LEU A 56 37.99 10.91 20.58
C LEU A 56 37.94 9.59 21.37
N LYS A 57 38.10 8.45 20.70
CA LYS A 57 38.15 7.12 21.33
C LYS A 57 39.35 6.98 22.25
N ASP A 58 40.52 7.35 21.76
CA ASP A 58 41.77 7.29 22.50
C ASP A 58 41.76 8.20 23.75
N ALA A 59 41.05 9.32 23.65
CA ALA A 59 40.84 10.26 24.76
C ALA A 59 39.71 9.84 25.73
N GLY A 60 39.00 8.74 25.44
CA GLY A 60 37.84 8.29 26.23
C GLY A 60 36.64 9.26 26.18
N LYS A 61 36.50 10.05 25.12
CA LYS A 61 35.46 11.09 24.98
C LYS A 61 34.26 10.65 24.15
N CYS A 62 34.28 9.48 23.55
CA CYS A 62 33.12 8.89 22.88
C CYS A 62 33.05 7.38 23.17
N ASN A 63 31.94 6.74 22.77
CA ASN A 63 31.81 5.29 22.83
C ASN A 63 32.97 4.64 22.04
N PRO A 64 33.69 3.64 22.59
CA PRO A 64 34.71 2.92 21.86
C PRO A 64 34.20 2.23 20.59
N ASP A 65 32.90 1.86 20.55
CA ASP A 65 32.24 1.22 19.41
C ASP A 65 31.59 2.24 18.45
N PHE A 66 31.71 3.54 18.71
CA PHE A 66 31.15 4.59 17.87
C PHE A 66 31.57 4.42 16.40
N LYS A 67 30.64 4.60 15.47
CA LYS A 67 30.85 4.48 14.03
C LYS A 67 30.62 5.81 13.32
N LEU A 68 31.58 6.20 12.51
CA LEU A 68 31.43 7.29 11.57
C LEU A 68 31.10 6.69 10.20
N GLY A 69 29.90 6.97 9.70
CA GLY A 69 29.35 6.36 8.49
C GLY A 69 29.20 7.31 7.31
N VAL A 70 29.09 6.74 6.12
CA VAL A 70 28.71 7.43 4.89
C VAL A 70 27.72 6.58 4.09
N ALA A 71 26.65 7.21 3.59
CA ALA A 71 25.78 6.56 2.62
C ALA A 71 26.31 6.76 1.19
N LEU A 72 26.20 5.70 0.39
CA LEU A 72 26.72 5.65 -0.98
C LEU A 72 25.97 4.63 -1.81
N ALA A 73 26.13 4.71 -3.13
CA ALA A 73 25.66 3.65 -4.02
C ALA A 73 26.60 2.44 -3.94
N ALA A 74 26.08 1.27 -3.64
CA ALA A 74 26.88 0.04 -3.56
C ALA A 74 27.58 -0.28 -4.90
N SER A 75 26.96 0.06 -6.05
CA SER A 75 27.57 -0.07 -7.38
C SER A 75 28.87 0.72 -7.47
N ASP A 76 28.84 2.00 -7.08
CA ASP A 76 29.99 2.90 -7.18
C ASP A 76 31.14 2.47 -6.25
N PHE A 77 30.80 1.95 -5.07
CA PHE A 77 31.79 1.37 -4.16
C PHE A 77 32.39 0.08 -4.74
N ASN A 78 31.56 -0.76 -5.35
CA ASN A 78 31.97 -2.02 -5.94
C ASN A 78 32.92 -1.85 -7.14
N GLU A 79 32.90 -0.69 -7.81
CA GLU A 79 33.86 -0.32 -8.86
C GLU A 79 35.27 -0.10 -8.35
N GLN A 80 35.46 0.00 -7.02
CA GLN A 80 36.75 0.24 -6.34
C GLN A 80 37.48 1.50 -6.83
N GLY A 81 36.72 2.53 -7.25
CA GLY A 81 37.21 3.82 -7.74
C GLY A 81 37.33 4.86 -6.62
N ILE A 82 37.04 6.12 -6.96
CA ILE A 82 37.15 7.28 -6.06
C ILE A 82 36.22 7.14 -4.83
N VAL A 83 35.03 6.58 -4.98
CA VAL A 83 34.07 6.38 -3.87
C VAL A 83 34.60 5.36 -2.86
N TYR A 84 35.26 4.30 -3.32
CA TYR A 84 35.93 3.32 -2.47
C TYR A 84 37.06 3.96 -1.64
N CYS A 85 37.94 4.75 -2.30
CA CYS A 85 39.02 5.45 -1.63
C CYS A 85 38.51 6.49 -0.62
N LEU A 86 37.45 7.25 -0.99
CA LEU A 86 36.85 8.25 -0.10
C LEU A 86 36.26 7.58 1.15
N ALA A 87 35.48 6.52 0.98
CA ALA A 87 34.87 5.78 2.09
C ALA A 87 35.96 5.22 3.02
N GLY A 88 36.90 4.47 2.46
CA GLY A 88 37.98 3.82 3.21
C GLY A 88 38.88 4.79 3.96
N SER A 89 39.13 5.99 3.42
CA SER A 89 40.02 6.97 4.09
C SER A 89 39.32 7.78 5.18
N ASN A 90 38.01 8.06 5.06
CA ASN A 90 37.32 9.01 5.95
C ASN A 90 36.33 8.37 6.93
N PHE A 91 35.89 7.14 6.72
CA PHE A 91 34.77 6.54 7.45
C PHE A 91 35.09 5.14 7.99
N ASP A 92 34.34 4.70 8.99
CA ASP A 92 34.42 3.37 9.61
C ASP A 92 33.30 2.45 9.09
N GLU A 93 32.19 3.04 8.66
CA GLU A 93 30.96 2.36 8.31
C GLU A 93 30.38 2.90 7.00
N MET A 94 29.65 2.06 6.27
CA MET A 94 28.91 2.46 5.08
C MET A 94 27.44 2.05 5.18
N THR A 95 26.56 2.85 4.55
CA THR A 95 25.16 2.51 4.32
C THR A 95 24.91 2.48 2.82
N ALA A 96 24.35 1.38 2.29
CA ALA A 96 23.92 1.31 0.90
C ALA A 96 22.63 2.08 0.72
N GLY A 97 22.64 3.18 -0.03
CA GLY A 97 21.45 4.05 -0.18
C GLY A 97 20.20 3.34 -0.70
N ASN A 98 20.38 2.35 -1.59
CA ASN A 98 19.24 1.60 -2.18
C ASN A 98 19.47 0.08 -2.27
N ALA A 99 20.71 -0.41 -2.38
CA ALA A 99 21.00 -1.79 -2.76
C ALA A 99 20.46 -2.85 -1.79
N MET A 100 20.22 -2.47 -0.52
CA MET A 100 19.73 -3.36 0.53
C MET A 100 18.23 -3.15 0.83
N LYS A 101 17.48 -2.51 -0.08
CA LYS A 101 16.03 -2.32 0.02
C LYS A 101 15.27 -3.38 -0.77
N TYR A 102 14.05 -3.67 -0.37
CA TYR A 102 13.21 -4.74 -0.94
C TYR A 102 13.10 -4.64 -2.47
N ALA A 103 12.71 -3.47 -3.00
CA ALA A 103 12.52 -3.26 -4.43
C ALA A 103 13.81 -3.42 -5.26
N SER A 104 14.99 -3.30 -4.64
CA SER A 104 16.27 -3.49 -5.33
C SER A 104 16.68 -4.96 -5.46
N CYS A 105 16.09 -5.83 -4.64
CA CYS A 105 16.47 -7.24 -4.56
C CYS A 105 15.38 -8.19 -5.04
N VAL A 106 14.10 -7.79 -5.02
CA VAL A 106 12.95 -8.66 -5.32
C VAL A 106 12.26 -8.21 -6.60
N ASP A 107 12.16 -9.09 -7.59
CA ASP A 107 11.50 -8.78 -8.86
C ASP A 107 9.95 -8.96 -8.78
N ASN A 108 9.26 -8.64 -9.88
CA ASN A 108 7.80 -8.73 -9.98
C ASN A 108 7.24 -10.17 -9.87
N LYS A 109 8.10 -11.18 -9.85
CA LYS A 109 7.73 -12.59 -9.66
C LYS A 109 8.14 -13.12 -8.29
N GLY A 110 8.73 -12.27 -7.44
CA GLY A 110 9.26 -12.67 -6.14
C GLY A 110 10.64 -13.32 -6.18
N VAL A 111 11.30 -13.31 -7.34
CA VAL A 111 12.66 -13.82 -7.43
C VAL A 111 13.62 -12.82 -6.80
N MET A 112 14.40 -13.32 -5.85
CA MET A 112 15.35 -12.53 -5.09
C MET A 112 16.74 -12.57 -5.71
N ASN A 113 17.39 -11.41 -5.84
CA ASN A 113 18.76 -11.29 -6.34
C ASN A 113 19.57 -10.38 -5.41
N PHE A 114 20.49 -10.97 -4.68
CA PHE A 114 21.38 -10.28 -3.74
C PHE A 114 22.81 -10.11 -4.26
N GLY A 115 23.09 -10.33 -5.54
CA GLY A 115 24.44 -10.28 -6.10
C GLY A 115 25.16 -8.96 -5.84
N ASN A 116 24.47 -7.82 -5.94
CA ASN A 116 25.05 -6.52 -5.62
C ASN A 116 25.36 -6.36 -4.12
N VAL A 117 24.49 -6.87 -3.25
CA VAL A 117 24.68 -6.87 -1.79
C VAL A 117 25.89 -7.72 -1.39
N SER A 118 25.98 -8.96 -1.91
CA SER A 118 27.11 -9.86 -1.60
C SER A 118 28.45 -9.29 -2.08
N SER A 119 28.47 -8.63 -3.25
CA SER A 119 29.67 -7.94 -3.75
C SER A 119 30.04 -6.75 -2.85
N PHE A 120 29.04 -5.97 -2.40
CA PHE A 120 29.25 -4.85 -1.48
C PHE A 120 29.83 -5.32 -0.15
N VAL A 121 29.30 -6.41 0.41
CA VAL A 121 29.83 -7.03 1.65
C VAL A 121 31.27 -7.53 1.45
N ALA A 122 31.57 -8.20 0.34
CA ALA A 122 32.92 -8.68 0.07
C ALA A 122 33.94 -7.54 -0.02
N ASN A 123 33.60 -6.47 -0.77
CA ASN A 123 34.46 -5.29 -0.90
C ASN A 123 34.57 -4.50 0.41
N ALA A 124 33.54 -4.47 1.25
CA ALA A 124 33.59 -3.87 2.57
C ALA A 124 34.53 -4.65 3.51
N LYS A 125 34.49 -5.97 3.49
CA LYS A 125 35.43 -6.84 4.22
C LYS A 125 36.87 -6.56 3.81
N ASP A 126 37.14 -6.46 2.51
CA ASP A 126 38.46 -6.13 1.98
C ASP A 126 38.95 -4.73 2.39
N ALA A 127 38.01 -3.77 2.44
CA ALA A 127 38.31 -2.40 2.86
C ALA A 127 38.44 -2.24 4.39
N GLY A 128 38.05 -3.25 5.17
CA GLY A 128 37.97 -3.16 6.63
C GLY A 128 36.91 -2.21 7.14
N LEU A 129 35.83 -1.98 6.34
CA LEU A 129 34.72 -1.10 6.66
C LEU A 129 33.51 -1.93 7.11
N THR A 130 32.81 -1.52 8.15
CA THR A 130 31.53 -2.12 8.54
C THR A 130 30.39 -1.61 7.65
N ILE A 131 29.27 -2.33 7.65
CA ILE A 131 28.05 -1.93 6.94
C ILE A 131 26.93 -1.77 7.97
N TYR A 132 26.19 -0.67 7.87
CA TYR A 132 24.90 -0.48 8.51
C TYR A 132 23.82 -0.78 7.50
N GLY A 133 23.01 -1.82 7.76
CA GLY A 133 21.97 -2.29 6.83
C GLY A 133 20.76 -1.37 6.80
N HIS A 134 20.31 -0.98 5.63
CA HIS A 134 19.17 -0.10 5.42
C HIS A 134 18.36 -0.57 4.20
N THR A 135 17.15 -1.11 4.36
CA THR A 135 16.38 -1.38 5.57
C THR A 135 15.61 -2.71 5.39
N LEU A 136 15.31 -3.42 6.47
CA LEU A 136 14.61 -4.72 6.37
C LEU A 136 13.12 -4.54 6.12
N ALA A 137 12.45 -3.62 6.80
CA ALA A 137 11.03 -3.35 6.61
C ALA A 137 10.74 -1.84 6.47
N TRP A 138 9.93 -1.50 5.49
CA TRP A 138 9.51 -0.14 5.17
C TRP A 138 8.23 -0.18 4.34
N HIS A 139 7.43 0.88 4.30
CA HIS A 139 6.28 0.96 3.41
C HIS A 139 6.66 1.41 1.99
N SER A 140 7.73 2.21 1.83
CA SER A 140 8.21 2.69 0.54
C SER A 140 9.25 1.75 -0.07
N GLN A 141 9.50 1.89 -1.38
CA GLN A 141 10.45 1.08 -2.15
C GLN A 141 10.27 -0.43 -1.95
N GLN A 142 9.01 -0.87 -1.90
CA GLN A 142 8.59 -2.26 -1.92
C GLN A 142 8.27 -2.71 -3.35
N ASN A 143 8.11 -4.03 -3.58
CA ASN A 143 7.58 -4.53 -4.84
C ASN A 143 6.07 -4.73 -4.74
N ASN A 144 5.31 -3.65 -4.90
CA ASN A 144 3.86 -3.65 -4.74
C ASN A 144 3.16 -4.65 -5.66
N LYS A 145 3.68 -4.82 -6.89
CA LYS A 145 3.09 -5.76 -7.84
C LYS A 145 3.19 -7.21 -7.36
N TYR A 146 4.33 -7.60 -6.80
CA TYR A 146 4.52 -8.93 -6.24
C TYR A 146 3.71 -9.11 -4.96
N LEU A 147 3.84 -8.21 -4.00
CA LEU A 147 3.18 -8.32 -2.70
C LEU A 147 1.66 -8.32 -2.82
N ASN A 148 1.07 -7.41 -3.62
CA ASN A 148 -0.36 -7.42 -3.90
C ASN A 148 -0.78 -8.67 -4.68
N GLY A 149 0.12 -9.25 -5.50
CA GLY A 149 -0.10 -10.52 -6.19
C GLY A 149 -0.24 -11.71 -5.24
N LEU A 150 0.46 -11.69 -4.10
CA LEU A 150 0.38 -12.75 -3.07
C LEU A 150 -0.98 -12.80 -2.36
N ILE A 151 -1.60 -11.65 -2.20
CA ILE A 151 -2.87 -11.48 -1.46
C ILE A 151 -4.08 -11.28 -2.37
N LYS A 152 -3.91 -11.48 -3.69
CA LYS A 152 -5.03 -11.46 -4.63
C LYS A 152 -5.96 -12.65 -4.39
N ASP A 153 -7.19 -12.54 -4.86
CA ASP A 153 -8.18 -13.60 -4.81
C ASP A 153 -7.63 -14.91 -5.38
N LYS A 154 -7.95 -16.03 -4.74
CA LYS A 154 -7.66 -17.37 -5.25
C LYS A 154 -8.47 -17.60 -6.51
N GLU A 155 -7.83 -18.04 -7.59
CA GLU A 155 -8.55 -18.45 -8.78
C GLU A 155 -9.43 -19.65 -8.45
N LEU A 156 -10.68 -19.60 -8.88
CA LEU A 156 -11.57 -20.75 -8.78
C LEU A 156 -11.01 -21.91 -9.61
N PRO A 157 -11.13 -23.15 -9.13
CA PRO A 157 -10.90 -24.29 -9.98
C PRO A 157 -11.76 -24.16 -11.23
N PRO A 158 -11.28 -24.58 -12.42
CA PRO A 158 -12.11 -24.59 -13.61
C PRO A 158 -13.42 -25.30 -13.27
N ALA A 159 -14.56 -24.66 -13.58
CA ALA A 159 -15.87 -25.27 -13.40
C ALA A 159 -15.88 -26.60 -14.17
N GLU A 160 -16.54 -27.62 -13.61
CA GLU A 160 -16.82 -28.88 -14.36
C GLU A 160 -17.40 -28.48 -15.73
N GLU A 161 -16.93 -29.15 -16.79
CA GLU A 161 -17.45 -28.89 -18.13
C GLU A 161 -18.96 -29.13 -18.13
N ASN A 162 -19.72 -28.08 -18.38
CA ASN A 162 -21.17 -28.15 -18.58
C ASN A 162 -21.46 -27.67 -20.01
N PRO A 163 -21.66 -28.58 -20.96
CA PRO A 163 -21.94 -28.17 -22.33
C PRO A 163 -23.31 -27.45 -22.41
N GLY A 164 -23.40 -26.42 -23.22
CA GLY A 164 -24.59 -25.64 -23.46
C GLY A 164 -24.47 -24.77 -24.69
N LEU A 165 -25.54 -24.09 -25.07
CA LEU A 165 -25.58 -23.21 -26.23
C LEU A 165 -25.12 -21.79 -25.83
N ILE A 166 -24.02 -21.33 -26.39
CA ILE A 166 -23.52 -19.97 -26.23
C ILE A 166 -23.96 -19.15 -27.43
N ILE A 167 -24.73 -18.10 -27.19
CA ILE A 167 -25.23 -17.15 -28.20
C ILE A 167 -24.56 -15.81 -27.94
N THR A 168 -23.85 -15.28 -28.91
CA THR A 168 -23.20 -13.96 -28.80
C THR A 168 -23.85 -12.99 -29.80
N ALA A 169 -24.27 -11.84 -29.28
CA ALA A 169 -24.83 -10.73 -30.05
C ALA A 169 -24.11 -9.43 -29.71
N GLY A 170 -24.36 -8.40 -30.48
CA GLY A 170 -23.82 -7.04 -30.21
C GLY A 170 -24.55 -6.33 -29.07
N ASP A 171 -24.39 -5.00 -29.01
CA ASP A 171 -25.03 -4.14 -28.01
C ASP A 171 -26.53 -4.22 -28.04
N PRO A 172 -27.24 -3.91 -26.92
CA PRO A 172 -28.71 -3.86 -26.85
C PRO A 172 -29.31 -2.98 -27.94
N LYS A 173 -30.42 -3.44 -28.51
CA LYS A 173 -31.18 -2.78 -29.55
C LYS A 173 -32.50 -2.18 -29.03
N ALA A 174 -33.17 -1.41 -29.87
CA ALA A 174 -34.44 -0.76 -29.50
C ALA A 174 -35.61 -1.77 -29.28
N ASN A 175 -35.63 -2.84 -30.08
CA ASN A 175 -36.74 -3.81 -30.05
C ASN A 175 -36.22 -5.21 -29.70
N THR A 176 -37.08 -6.00 -29.04
CA THR A 176 -36.74 -7.36 -28.66
C THR A 176 -36.45 -8.28 -29.85
N TRP A 177 -37.13 -8.06 -31.00
CA TRP A 177 -36.96 -8.83 -32.24
C TRP A 177 -35.74 -8.41 -33.09
N ASP A 178 -34.96 -7.43 -32.66
CA ASP A 178 -33.75 -7.03 -33.38
C ASP A 178 -32.64 -8.09 -33.24
N TYR A 179 -32.71 -8.96 -32.24
CA TYR A 179 -31.98 -10.21 -32.13
C TYR A 179 -32.89 -11.38 -31.85
N GLU A 180 -32.81 -12.40 -32.71
CA GLU A 180 -33.60 -13.62 -32.55
C GLU A 180 -32.78 -14.87 -32.85
N ILE A 181 -32.96 -15.92 -32.04
CA ILE A 181 -32.54 -17.27 -32.35
C ILE A 181 -33.74 -18.19 -32.35
N TYR A 182 -33.74 -19.19 -33.22
CA TYR A 182 -34.83 -20.12 -33.45
C TYR A 182 -34.40 -21.53 -33.11
N TYR A 183 -35.35 -22.29 -32.52
CA TYR A 183 -35.29 -23.73 -32.44
C TYR A 183 -36.40 -24.31 -33.32
N ASP A 184 -36.01 -25.09 -34.35
CA ASP A 184 -36.92 -25.68 -35.33
C ASP A 184 -37.24 -27.12 -34.97
N LEU A 185 -38.55 -27.45 -34.93
CA LEU A 185 -39.06 -28.77 -34.61
C LEU A 185 -39.15 -29.66 -35.87
N ASP A 186 -38.94 -30.97 -35.68
CA ASP A 186 -39.18 -31.98 -36.75
C ASP A 186 -40.69 -32.18 -36.96
N GLU A 187 -41.47 -32.22 -35.89
CA GLU A 187 -42.90 -32.35 -35.95
C GLU A 187 -43.60 -31.15 -35.28
N PRO A 188 -44.66 -30.59 -35.92
CA PRO A 188 -45.35 -29.43 -35.36
C PRO A 188 -46.09 -29.74 -34.06
N LEU A 189 -46.01 -28.82 -33.10
CA LEU A 189 -46.90 -28.75 -31.94
C LEU A 189 -48.33 -28.46 -32.41
N LYS A 190 -49.30 -29.14 -31.80
CA LYS A 190 -50.73 -29.06 -32.23
C LYS A 190 -51.45 -27.91 -31.56
N ALA A 191 -52.22 -27.17 -32.34
CA ALA A 191 -53.10 -26.12 -31.86
C ALA A 191 -54.03 -26.61 -30.74
N GLY A 192 -54.23 -25.82 -29.71
CA GLY A 192 -55.13 -26.11 -28.58
C GLY A 192 -54.56 -27.08 -27.53
N LYS A 193 -53.44 -27.76 -27.78
CA LYS A 193 -52.76 -28.54 -26.75
C LYS A 193 -51.83 -27.64 -25.89
N THR A 194 -51.71 -27.96 -24.62
CA THR A 194 -50.83 -27.22 -23.71
C THR A 194 -49.46 -27.88 -23.64
N TYR A 195 -48.41 -27.10 -23.80
CA TYR A 195 -47.00 -27.51 -23.71
C TYR A 195 -46.33 -26.85 -22.52
N GLU A 196 -45.36 -27.55 -21.93
CA GLU A 196 -44.49 -27.04 -20.90
C GLU A 196 -43.12 -26.79 -21.55
N ILE A 197 -42.55 -25.61 -21.29
CA ILE A 197 -41.19 -25.26 -21.71
C ILE A 197 -40.37 -24.86 -20.49
N SER A 198 -39.14 -25.37 -20.41
CA SER A 198 -38.17 -24.92 -19.44
C SER A 198 -36.79 -24.75 -20.08
N LEU A 199 -36.03 -23.80 -19.56
CA LEU A 199 -34.70 -23.45 -20.03
C LEU A 199 -33.93 -22.81 -18.90
N ASN A 200 -32.71 -23.30 -18.64
CA ASN A 200 -31.77 -22.63 -17.79
C ASN A 200 -31.03 -21.55 -18.60
N VAL A 201 -31.05 -20.30 -18.13
CA VAL A 201 -30.51 -19.16 -18.86
C VAL A 201 -29.69 -18.26 -17.95
N ARG A 202 -28.53 -17.87 -18.40
CA ARG A 202 -27.79 -16.69 -17.88
C ARG A 202 -27.34 -15.81 -19.03
N GLY A 203 -26.95 -14.56 -18.74
CA GLY A 203 -26.47 -13.63 -19.75
C GLY A 203 -25.54 -12.56 -19.17
N THR A 204 -24.74 -11.94 -20.03
CA THR A 204 -23.87 -10.81 -19.63
C THR A 204 -24.66 -9.56 -19.27
N ASN A 205 -25.89 -9.45 -19.74
CA ASN A 205 -26.79 -8.34 -19.44
C ASN A 205 -28.13 -8.91 -18.88
N PRO A 206 -28.60 -8.44 -17.72
CA PRO A 206 -29.88 -8.89 -17.17
C PRO A 206 -31.06 -8.34 -17.99
N GLY A 207 -32.18 -9.08 -17.97
CA GLY A 207 -33.37 -8.68 -18.68
C GLY A 207 -34.31 -9.84 -18.98
N THR A 208 -35.02 -9.80 -20.12
CA THR A 208 -35.98 -10.83 -20.55
C THR A 208 -35.81 -11.20 -22.02
N ILE A 209 -35.95 -12.49 -22.31
CA ILE A 209 -36.10 -13.03 -23.66
C ILE A 209 -37.60 -13.27 -23.91
N ASP A 210 -38.14 -12.60 -24.89
CA ASP A 210 -39.54 -12.83 -25.28
C ASP A 210 -39.65 -14.12 -26.09
N PHE A 211 -40.69 -14.95 -25.78
CA PHE A 211 -40.92 -16.20 -26.45
C PHE A 211 -42.11 -16.07 -27.40
N TRP A 212 -41.83 -16.21 -28.70
CA TRP A 212 -42.84 -16.04 -29.80
C TRP A 212 -42.86 -17.24 -30.74
N PRO A 213 -43.43 -18.39 -30.31
CA PRO A 213 -43.48 -19.57 -31.16
C PRO A 213 -44.34 -19.33 -32.41
N GLY A 214 -43.99 -20.01 -33.50
CA GLY A 214 -44.66 -19.82 -34.79
C GLY A 214 -44.37 -20.92 -35.80
N LYS A 215 -44.68 -20.61 -37.08
CA LYS A 215 -44.34 -21.48 -38.21
C LYS A 215 -43.04 -21.03 -38.90
N LYS A 216 -42.30 -22.01 -39.41
CA LYS A 216 -41.07 -21.77 -40.19
C LYS A 216 -41.34 -20.92 -41.44
N ASP A 217 -42.50 -21.09 -42.05
CA ASP A 217 -42.93 -20.33 -43.24
C ASP A 217 -43.44 -18.90 -42.94
N GLY A 218 -43.46 -18.52 -41.66
CA GLY A 218 -43.95 -17.20 -41.21
C GLY A 218 -45.45 -16.98 -41.25
N SER A 219 -46.27 -17.99 -41.64
CA SER A 219 -47.73 -17.87 -41.79
C SER A 219 -48.48 -17.73 -40.46
N ALA A 220 -47.84 -18.06 -39.33
CA ALA A 220 -48.37 -17.89 -37.98
C ALA A 220 -47.25 -17.55 -36.99
N THR A 221 -47.52 -16.59 -36.11
CA THR A 221 -46.63 -16.25 -34.94
C THR A 221 -47.52 -15.92 -33.76
N GLN A 222 -47.27 -16.55 -32.63
CA GLN A 222 -47.94 -16.25 -31.35
C GLN A 222 -47.11 -15.33 -30.50
N TYR A 223 -47.38 -14.03 -30.53
CA TYR A 223 -46.73 -13.04 -29.72
C TYR A 223 -47.13 -13.17 -28.23
N GLY A 224 -46.16 -12.94 -27.34
CA GLY A 224 -46.42 -12.94 -25.89
C GLY A 224 -46.83 -14.30 -25.32
N ALA A 225 -46.40 -15.41 -25.92
CA ALA A 225 -46.66 -16.76 -25.40
C ALA A 225 -45.94 -17.05 -24.06
N GLY A 226 -44.90 -16.29 -23.72
CA GLY A 226 -44.14 -16.35 -22.49
C GLY A 226 -42.86 -15.54 -22.57
N SER A 227 -42.07 -15.58 -21.52
CA SER A 227 -40.74 -14.95 -21.48
C SER A 227 -39.80 -15.70 -20.53
N PHE A 228 -38.51 -15.58 -20.76
CA PHE A 228 -37.47 -16.11 -19.89
C PHE A 228 -36.76 -14.95 -19.21
N THR A 229 -36.56 -15.05 -17.90
CA THR A 229 -35.76 -14.12 -17.12
C THR A 229 -34.27 -14.44 -17.35
N VAL A 230 -33.49 -13.42 -17.60
CA VAL A 230 -32.00 -13.46 -17.75
C VAL A 230 -31.37 -12.68 -16.63
N ALA A 231 -30.41 -13.30 -15.95
CA ALA A 231 -29.52 -12.65 -14.99
C ALA A 231 -28.06 -13.05 -15.27
N GLU A 232 -27.12 -12.44 -14.61
CA GLU A 232 -25.70 -12.84 -14.70
C GLU A 232 -25.45 -14.24 -14.13
N SER A 233 -26.20 -14.63 -13.10
CA SER A 233 -26.31 -16.01 -12.60
C SER A 233 -27.38 -16.79 -13.36
N ALA A 234 -27.21 -18.11 -13.42
CA ALA A 234 -28.15 -19.00 -14.12
C ALA A 234 -29.54 -18.97 -13.46
N VAL A 235 -30.58 -18.79 -14.26
CA VAL A 235 -32.02 -18.80 -13.84
C VAL A 235 -32.74 -19.96 -14.48
N ASP A 236 -33.35 -20.79 -13.68
CA ASP A 236 -34.27 -21.86 -14.14
C ASP A 236 -35.62 -21.26 -14.49
N ASN A 237 -35.89 -21.15 -15.76
CA ASN A 237 -37.19 -20.66 -16.28
C ASN A 237 -38.11 -21.82 -16.61
N LYS A 238 -39.36 -21.72 -16.23
CA LYS A 238 -40.41 -22.72 -16.56
C LYS A 238 -41.78 -22.07 -16.65
N PHE A 239 -42.49 -22.32 -17.78
CA PHE A 239 -43.88 -21.90 -17.95
C PHE A 239 -44.61 -22.83 -18.92
N THR A 240 -45.93 -22.62 -19.08
CA THR A 240 -46.74 -23.34 -20.04
C THR A 240 -47.34 -22.39 -21.06
N PHE A 241 -47.52 -22.88 -22.29
CA PHE A 241 -48.20 -22.15 -23.36
C PHE A 241 -49.13 -23.09 -24.16
N THR A 242 -50.12 -22.52 -24.84
CA THR A 242 -51.05 -23.25 -25.70
C THR A 242 -51.01 -22.60 -27.08
N PRO A 243 -50.48 -23.29 -28.11
CA PRO A 243 -50.45 -22.76 -29.46
C PRO A 243 -51.86 -22.50 -30.02
N ASN A 244 -52.06 -21.36 -30.68
CA ASN A 244 -53.32 -21.03 -31.38
C ASN A 244 -53.35 -21.52 -32.84
N ALA A 245 -52.27 -22.06 -33.36
CA ALA A 245 -52.11 -22.75 -34.63
C ALA A 245 -51.08 -23.87 -34.49
N ASP A 246 -51.03 -24.82 -35.44
CA ASP A 246 -49.93 -25.78 -35.50
C ASP A 246 -48.64 -24.99 -35.73
N ILE A 247 -47.60 -25.21 -34.89
CA ILE A 247 -46.36 -24.46 -34.90
C ILE A 247 -45.17 -25.40 -34.91
N ASP A 248 -44.08 -25.05 -35.64
CA ASP A 248 -42.89 -25.85 -35.79
C ASP A 248 -41.57 -25.07 -35.56
N ARG A 249 -41.69 -23.85 -35.01
CA ARG A 249 -40.55 -23.00 -34.65
C ARG A 249 -40.75 -22.32 -33.31
N MET A 250 -39.78 -22.47 -32.43
CA MET A 250 -39.66 -21.70 -31.18
C MET A 250 -38.79 -20.48 -31.44
N ARG A 251 -39.28 -19.26 -31.23
CA ARG A 251 -38.53 -18.00 -31.42
C ARG A 251 -38.21 -17.38 -30.09
N PHE A 252 -36.90 -17.11 -29.88
CA PHE A 252 -36.35 -16.46 -28.71
C PHE A 252 -35.87 -15.08 -29.12
N CYS A 253 -36.55 -14.03 -28.67
CA CYS A 253 -36.31 -12.65 -29.06
C CYS A 253 -35.64 -11.90 -27.91
N PHE A 254 -34.40 -11.39 -28.08
CA PHE A 254 -33.58 -10.84 -27.01
C PHE A 254 -32.82 -9.54 -27.41
N GLY A 255 -33.29 -8.85 -28.45
CA GLY A 255 -32.64 -7.62 -28.93
C GLY A 255 -32.45 -6.54 -27.87
N LYS A 256 -33.38 -6.42 -26.89
CA LYS A 256 -33.26 -5.40 -25.83
C LYS A 256 -32.15 -5.65 -24.83
N ILE A 257 -31.67 -6.87 -24.72
CA ILE A 257 -30.59 -7.21 -23.76
C ILE A 257 -29.22 -7.38 -24.45
N GLY A 258 -29.18 -7.86 -25.72
CA GLY A 258 -27.93 -8.06 -26.44
C GLY A 258 -26.90 -8.91 -25.68
N GLY A 259 -25.60 -8.71 -25.97
CA GLY A 259 -24.51 -9.38 -25.24
C GLY A 259 -24.43 -10.88 -25.50
N THR A 260 -23.93 -11.64 -24.50
CA THR A 260 -23.78 -13.09 -24.59
C THR A 260 -24.79 -13.79 -23.68
N LEU A 261 -25.53 -14.75 -24.25
CA LEU A 261 -26.48 -15.64 -23.55
C LEU A 261 -25.93 -17.05 -23.50
N TYR A 262 -26.24 -17.76 -22.44
CA TYR A 262 -25.83 -19.15 -22.17
C TYR A 262 -27.10 -19.94 -21.85
N PHE A 263 -27.43 -20.90 -22.71
CA PHE A 263 -28.59 -21.76 -22.56
C PHE A 263 -28.17 -23.17 -22.17
N ASP A 264 -28.90 -23.76 -21.26
CA ASP A 264 -28.73 -25.15 -20.82
C ASP A 264 -30.08 -25.75 -20.46
N ASN A 265 -30.16 -27.10 -20.45
CA ASN A 265 -31.34 -27.85 -20.03
C ASN A 265 -32.63 -27.39 -20.71
N PHE A 266 -32.64 -27.32 -22.06
CA PHE A 266 -33.79 -26.93 -22.83
C PHE A 266 -34.80 -28.08 -22.92
N VAL A 267 -35.94 -27.98 -22.27
CA VAL A 267 -37.01 -28.99 -22.27
C VAL A 267 -38.27 -28.39 -22.89
N LEU A 268 -38.85 -29.14 -23.82
CA LEU A 268 -40.16 -28.83 -24.44
C LEU A 268 -41.02 -30.13 -24.46
N LYS A 269 -42.15 -30.15 -23.78
CA LYS A 269 -42.98 -31.33 -23.72
C LYS A 269 -44.47 -30.99 -23.68
N GLU A 270 -45.35 -31.91 -24.16
CA GLU A 270 -46.79 -31.79 -23.94
C GLU A 270 -47.09 -31.94 -22.45
N LYS A 271 -47.91 -31.07 -21.90
CA LYS A 271 -48.25 -31.10 -20.47
C LYS A 271 -48.81 -32.46 -20.05
N GLY A 272 -48.15 -33.04 -19.06
CA GLY A 272 -48.46 -34.38 -18.56
C GLY A 272 -47.76 -35.52 -19.30
N SER A 273 -46.87 -35.21 -20.24
CA SER A 273 -45.97 -36.17 -20.88
C SER A 273 -44.58 -36.06 -20.30
N ASP A 274 -43.86 -37.20 -20.22
CA ASP A 274 -42.45 -37.22 -19.84
C ASP A 274 -41.51 -37.11 -21.07
N HIS A 275 -42.07 -37.20 -22.29
CA HIS A 275 -41.30 -37.13 -23.51
C HIS A 275 -40.86 -35.68 -23.80
N ASN A 276 -39.57 -35.44 -23.81
CA ASN A 276 -38.99 -34.19 -24.26
C ASN A 276 -38.96 -34.15 -25.80
N ILE A 277 -39.62 -33.17 -26.40
CA ILE A 277 -39.67 -32.95 -27.85
C ILE A 277 -38.36 -32.30 -28.36
N ALA A 278 -37.67 -31.55 -27.48
CA ALA A 278 -36.38 -30.95 -27.84
C ALA A 278 -35.29 -32.00 -27.95
N VAL A 279 -34.58 -31.99 -29.07
CA VAL A 279 -33.42 -32.87 -29.33
C VAL A 279 -32.18 -32.22 -28.78
N ASN A 280 -31.23 -33.03 -28.28
CA ASN A 280 -29.96 -32.57 -27.65
C ASN A 280 -30.20 -31.48 -26.59
N SER A 281 -31.13 -31.74 -25.69
CA SER A 281 -31.65 -30.74 -24.72
C SER A 281 -30.63 -30.35 -23.64
N THR A 282 -29.62 -31.17 -23.37
CA THR A 282 -28.50 -30.96 -22.45
C THR A 282 -27.24 -30.50 -23.16
N PHE A 283 -27.30 -30.39 -24.51
CA PHE A 283 -26.18 -30.00 -25.35
C PHE A 283 -24.91 -30.89 -25.23
N ASP A 284 -25.07 -32.12 -24.77
CA ASP A 284 -23.95 -33.07 -24.61
C ASP A 284 -23.33 -33.53 -25.96
N GLU A 285 -24.10 -33.40 -27.04
CA GLU A 285 -23.65 -33.69 -28.40
C GLU A 285 -23.34 -32.35 -29.14
N ASP A 286 -22.32 -32.34 -29.96
CA ASP A 286 -21.96 -31.16 -30.79
C ASP A 286 -22.92 -31.07 -32.02
N ASP A 287 -24.23 -31.08 -31.75
CA ASP A 287 -25.31 -30.95 -32.73
C ASP A 287 -26.22 -29.76 -32.43
N ILE A 288 -26.12 -28.74 -33.26
CA ILE A 288 -26.98 -27.55 -33.24
C ILE A 288 -27.87 -27.42 -34.48
N SER A 289 -28.13 -28.51 -35.21
CA SER A 289 -28.87 -28.49 -36.47
C SER A 289 -30.29 -27.95 -36.33
N HIS A 290 -30.92 -28.08 -35.15
CA HIS A 290 -32.22 -27.52 -34.82
C HIS A 290 -32.18 -26.03 -34.49
N TRP A 291 -31.00 -25.46 -34.20
CA TRP A 291 -30.84 -24.05 -33.90
C TRP A 291 -30.51 -23.26 -35.16
N THR A 292 -31.27 -22.20 -35.42
CA THR A 292 -31.09 -21.35 -36.62
C THR A 292 -31.28 -19.87 -36.28
N LYS A 293 -30.85 -19.03 -37.18
CA LYS A 293 -31.07 -17.56 -37.12
C LYS A 293 -31.43 -17.05 -38.50
N VAL A 294 -32.03 -15.87 -38.58
CA VAL A 294 -32.27 -15.23 -39.91
C VAL A 294 -30.92 -14.78 -40.51
N SER A 295 -30.80 -14.95 -41.83
CA SER A 295 -29.54 -14.72 -42.58
C SER A 295 -29.04 -13.29 -42.52
N TRP A 296 -29.91 -12.30 -42.34
CA TRP A 296 -29.51 -10.89 -42.27
C TRP A 296 -29.03 -10.46 -40.88
N MET A 297 -29.21 -11.26 -39.82
CA MET A 297 -28.65 -11.01 -38.49
C MET A 297 -27.19 -11.47 -38.45
N THR A 298 -26.29 -10.67 -38.99
CA THR A 298 -24.88 -11.00 -39.15
C THR A 298 -24.08 -10.86 -37.83
N ASP A 299 -24.55 -10.06 -36.91
CA ASP A 299 -23.99 -9.77 -35.61
C ASP A 299 -24.39 -10.73 -34.47
N ILE A 300 -25.08 -11.84 -34.84
CA ILE A 300 -25.33 -12.97 -33.96
C ILE A 300 -24.49 -14.17 -34.37
N SER A 301 -23.78 -14.78 -33.42
CA SER A 301 -23.18 -16.10 -33.56
C SER A 301 -23.62 -17.03 -32.43
N TYR A 302 -23.61 -18.35 -32.68
CA TYR A 302 -23.94 -19.32 -31.67
C TYR A 302 -23.16 -20.62 -31.89
N LYS A 303 -22.84 -21.30 -30.79
CA LYS A 303 -22.08 -22.56 -30.76
C LYS A 303 -22.32 -23.33 -29.48
N ILE A 304 -22.02 -24.61 -29.44
CA ILE A 304 -21.88 -25.37 -28.19
C ILE A 304 -20.56 -25.00 -27.55
N GLY A 305 -20.55 -24.88 -26.24
CA GLY A 305 -19.38 -24.62 -25.43
C GLY A 305 -19.70 -24.76 -23.95
N ASN A 306 -18.71 -24.60 -23.10
CA ASN A 306 -18.92 -24.66 -21.66
C ASN A 306 -19.75 -23.47 -21.18
N VAL A 307 -20.98 -23.75 -20.71
CA VAL A 307 -21.90 -22.76 -20.14
C VAL A 307 -21.90 -22.76 -18.61
N ALA A 308 -21.15 -23.69 -17.97
CA ALA A 308 -20.86 -23.55 -16.56
C ALA A 308 -20.29 -22.15 -16.37
N GLY A 309 -20.98 -21.27 -15.72
CA GLY A 309 -20.42 -20.02 -15.26
C GLY A 309 -19.20 -20.41 -14.44
N ALA A 310 -18.05 -19.76 -14.63
CA ALA A 310 -17.13 -19.63 -13.54
C ALA A 310 -17.98 -19.29 -12.34
N GLY A 311 -18.00 -20.14 -11.30
CA GLY A 311 -18.88 -19.94 -10.16
C GLY A 311 -18.64 -18.53 -9.64
N ALA A 312 -19.49 -17.61 -10.02
CA ALA A 312 -19.39 -16.25 -9.54
C ALA A 312 -19.83 -16.32 -8.09
N PHE A 313 -18.90 -16.12 -7.17
CA PHE A 313 -19.25 -15.86 -5.79
C PHE A 313 -19.68 -14.41 -5.69
N GLU A 314 -20.81 -14.18 -5.04
CA GLU A 314 -21.15 -12.84 -4.62
C GLU A 314 -20.33 -12.50 -3.37
N ILE A 315 -19.43 -11.55 -3.53
CA ILE A 315 -18.57 -11.08 -2.45
C ILE A 315 -19.21 -9.83 -1.88
N PRO A 316 -19.48 -9.77 -0.58
CA PRO A 316 -19.87 -8.53 0.08
C PRO A 316 -18.70 -7.54 0.01
N VAL A 317 -18.95 -6.36 -0.55
CA VAL A 317 -18.03 -5.22 -0.56
C VAL A 317 -18.57 -4.21 0.44
N SER A 318 -17.95 -4.16 1.63
CA SER A 318 -18.32 -3.20 2.65
C SER A 318 -17.92 -1.80 2.21
N VAL A 319 -18.86 -0.87 2.23
CA VAL A 319 -18.63 0.56 1.95
C VAL A 319 -18.68 1.41 3.22
N ALA A 320 -19.16 0.82 4.32
CA ALA A 320 -19.17 1.43 5.64
C ALA A 320 -19.24 0.32 6.71
N HIS A 321 -18.43 0.42 7.74
CA HIS A 321 -18.52 -0.42 8.92
C HIS A 321 -18.17 0.41 10.17
N LEU A 322 -19.16 0.55 11.08
CA LEU A 322 -19.01 1.26 12.34
C LEU A 322 -19.24 0.25 13.47
N ASN A 323 -18.17 -0.15 14.13
CA ASN A 323 -18.21 -1.01 15.32
C ASN A 323 -18.36 -0.21 16.63
N PHE A 324 -18.29 1.13 16.52
CA PHE A 324 -18.40 2.12 17.60
C PHE A 324 -17.34 2.01 18.71
N ASP A 325 -16.35 1.14 18.59
CA ASP A 325 -15.26 0.99 19.57
C ASP A 325 -14.23 2.13 19.45
N ASP A 326 -14.03 2.65 18.25
CA ASP A 326 -13.00 3.65 17.90
C ASP A 326 -13.51 5.10 17.96
N GLY A 327 -14.59 5.37 18.68
CA GLY A 327 -15.18 6.70 18.81
C GLY A 327 -15.94 7.20 17.57
N GLN A 328 -16.13 6.36 16.57
CA GLN A 328 -17.00 6.61 15.43
C GLN A 328 -18.45 6.76 15.91
N ASN A 329 -19.24 7.64 15.29
CA ASN A 329 -20.62 7.84 15.68
C ASN A 329 -21.49 8.17 14.46
N LEU A 330 -22.80 7.88 14.60
CA LEU A 330 -23.82 8.35 13.68
C LEU A 330 -24.23 9.78 14.03
N GLY A 331 -24.56 10.57 13.03
CA GLY A 331 -25.16 11.88 13.19
C GLY A 331 -26.68 11.81 13.29
N GLY A 332 -27.33 12.98 13.25
CA GLY A 332 -28.79 13.03 13.10
C GLY A 332 -29.43 14.27 13.69
N TRP A 333 -30.74 14.36 13.58
CA TRP A 333 -31.53 15.51 14.06
C TRP A 333 -32.97 15.09 14.43
N GLY A 334 -33.59 15.91 15.29
CA GLY A 334 -34.98 15.74 15.69
C GLY A 334 -35.23 14.71 16.79
N MET A 335 -34.24 13.94 17.23
CA MET A 335 -34.34 13.02 18.34
C MET A 335 -34.33 13.76 19.69
N ASP A 336 -34.97 13.17 20.69
CA ASP A 336 -34.87 13.67 22.08
C ASP A 336 -33.53 13.24 22.71
N ASN A 337 -33.03 12.06 22.32
CA ASN A 337 -31.72 11.53 22.69
C ASN A 337 -30.88 11.36 21.41
N THR A 338 -29.94 12.29 21.20
CA THR A 338 -29.03 12.26 20.03
C THR A 338 -28.06 11.08 20.12
N PRO A 339 -27.52 10.59 18.98
CA PRO A 339 -26.57 9.48 18.97
C PRO A 339 -25.39 9.74 19.92
N LYS A 340 -25.08 8.79 20.78
CA LYS A 340 -23.92 8.78 21.69
C LYS A 340 -23.37 7.35 21.81
N ILE A 341 -22.07 7.24 21.98
CA ILE A 341 -21.43 5.94 22.18
C ILE A 341 -21.31 5.66 23.67
N VAL A 342 -21.80 4.50 24.08
CA VAL A 342 -21.71 4.00 25.45
C VAL A 342 -21.22 2.55 25.41
N ASN A 343 -20.03 2.29 25.91
CA ASN A 343 -19.40 0.95 25.93
C ASN A 343 -19.42 0.26 24.54
N GLY A 344 -18.99 0.96 23.50
CA GLY A 344 -18.93 0.41 22.14
C GLY A 344 -20.30 0.28 21.43
N VAL A 345 -21.38 0.87 21.97
CA VAL A 345 -22.73 0.81 21.40
C VAL A 345 -23.28 2.20 21.14
N CYS A 346 -23.84 2.44 19.96
CA CYS A 346 -24.54 3.69 19.67
C CYS A 346 -25.96 3.68 20.25
N GLU A 347 -26.22 4.58 21.22
CA GLU A 347 -27.54 4.79 21.81
C GLU A 347 -28.19 6.03 21.21
N VAL A 348 -29.45 5.90 20.74
CA VAL A 348 -30.23 6.99 20.14
C VAL A 348 -31.73 6.76 20.32
N GLY A 349 -32.56 7.80 20.39
CA GLY A 349 -34.00 7.57 20.48
C GLY A 349 -34.88 8.75 20.81
N ASN A 350 -36.15 8.47 21.10
CA ASN A 350 -37.17 9.47 21.46
C ASN A 350 -37.89 9.07 22.76
N ASN A 351 -38.22 10.06 23.59
CA ASN A 351 -38.98 9.86 24.81
C ASN A 351 -40.50 9.56 24.51
N ALA A 352 -40.97 10.04 23.36
CA ALA A 352 -42.31 9.80 22.86
C ALA A 352 -42.31 9.75 21.31
N ALA A 353 -43.29 9.08 20.75
CA ALA A 353 -43.49 9.04 19.31
C ALA A 353 -43.76 10.44 18.74
N LYS A 354 -43.06 10.82 17.68
CA LYS A 354 -43.29 12.04 16.92
C LYS A 354 -44.44 11.86 15.96
N GLU A 355 -44.90 12.95 15.38
CA GLU A 355 -46.04 12.95 14.42
C GLU A 355 -45.71 12.13 13.15
N ASN A 356 -44.48 12.25 12.63
CA ASN A 356 -44.07 11.53 11.43
C ASN A 356 -42.72 10.80 11.67
N THR A 357 -42.42 9.79 10.87
CA THR A 357 -41.19 9.01 10.93
C THR A 357 -39.96 9.87 10.71
N TRP A 358 -40.02 10.82 9.78
CA TRP A 358 -38.90 11.75 9.44
C TRP A 358 -38.72 12.92 10.43
N ASN A 359 -39.56 13.04 11.47
CA ASN A 359 -39.38 14.08 12.48
C ASN A 359 -38.19 13.79 13.44
N ALA A 360 -37.62 12.56 13.38
CA ALA A 360 -36.36 12.22 14.00
C ALA A 360 -35.60 11.24 13.08
N GLN A 361 -34.41 11.64 12.67
CA GLN A 361 -33.61 10.91 11.69
C GLN A 361 -32.18 10.73 12.18
N VAL A 362 -31.71 9.47 12.27
CA VAL A 362 -30.30 9.13 12.41
C VAL A 362 -29.69 9.20 11.02
N ASN A 363 -28.54 9.82 10.90
CA ASN A 363 -27.86 10.12 9.63
C ASN A 363 -26.49 9.47 9.57
N TYR A 364 -26.24 8.69 8.54
CA TYR A 364 -24.91 8.30 8.11
C TYR A 364 -24.58 8.98 6.77
N GLN A 365 -23.46 9.72 6.74
CA GLN A 365 -23.01 10.45 5.56
C GLN A 365 -21.53 10.15 5.31
N PRO A 366 -21.23 9.18 4.41
CA PRO A 366 -19.89 8.61 4.28
C PRO A 366 -18.87 9.47 3.52
N GLY A 367 -19.29 10.59 2.91
CA GLY A 367 -18.42 11.43 2.07
C GLY A 367 -18.29 10.98 0.61
N PHE A 368 -18.97 9.89 0.22
CA PHE A 368 -19.12 9.44 -1.17
C PHE A 368 -20.62 9.38 -1.55
N THR A 369 -20.90 9.14 -2.84
CA THR A 369 -22.26 9.00 -3.36
C THR A 369 -22.61 7.52 -3.51
N PHE A 370 -23.76 7.08 -2.96
CA PHE A 370 -24.31 5.76 -3.26
C PHE A 370 -24.76 5.70 -4.73
N GLU A 371 -24.28 4.69 -5.45
CA GLU A 371 -24.47 4.60 -6.89
C GLU A 371 -25.90 4.21 -7.28
N ASN A 372 -26.49 4.97 -8.21
CA ASN A 372 -27.80 4.69 -8.78
C ASN A 372 -27.79 3.33 -9.52
N GLY A 373 -28.76 2.48 -9.24
CA GLY A 373 -28.87 1.12 -9.79
C GLY A 373 -28.17 0.03 -8.97
N THR A 374 -27.36 0.39 -7.98
CA THR A 374 -26.68 -0.58 -7.11
C THR A 374 -27.58 -0.98 -5.94
N THR A 375 -27.67 -2.29 -5.68
CA THR A 375 -28.36 -2.84 -4.51
C THR A 375 -27.41 -2.88 -3.33
N TYR A 376 -27.75 -2.12 -2.29
CA TYR A 376 -27.00 -2.08 -1.02
C TYR A 376 -27.75 -2.83 0.06
N HIS A 377 -26.99 -3.45 0.95
CA HIS A 377 -27.43 -4.06 2.20
C HIS A 377 -27.15 -3.10 3.35
N LEU A 378 -28.08 -3.03 4.30
CA LEU A 378 -27.90 -2.42 5.61
C LEU A 378 -27.93 -3.52 6.64
N LYS A 379 -26.77 -3.80 7.23
CA LYS A 379 -26.58 -4.82 8.25
C LYS A 379 -26.23 -4.16 9.58
N MET A 380 -26.80 -4.63 10.68
CA MET A 380 -26.46 -4.16 12.03
C MET A 380 -26.94 -5.10 13.10
N LYS A 381 -26.32 -5.07 14.26
CA LYS A 381 -26.92 -5.58 15.51
C LYS A 381 -27.77 -4.50 16.14
N ILE A 382 -28.99 -4.82 16.50
CA ILE A 382 -29.91 -3.83 17.06
C ILE A 382 -30.81 -4.44 18.15
N LYS A 383 -31.08 -3.64 19.19
CA LYS A 383 -32.17 -3.86 20.14
C LYS A 383 -32.80 -2.53 20.52
N GLY A 384 -33.92 -2.58 21.17
CA GLY A 384 -34.62 -1.41 21.68
C GLY A 384 -34.93 -1.51 23.17
N SER A 385 -35.12 -0.38 23.84
CA SER A 385 -35.70 -0.37 25.19
C SER A 385 -37.17 -0.85 25.20
N VAL A 386 -37.84 -0.80 24.04
CA VAL A 386 -39.18 -1.32 23.79
C VAL A 386 -39.20 -1.93 22.39
N ALA A 387 -40.12 -2.89 22.16
CA ALA A 387 -40.36 -3.42 20.80
C ALA A 387 -41.05 -2.37 19.91
N GLY A 388 -40.70 -2.36 18.61
CA GLY A 388 -41.25 -1.41 17.66
C GLY A 388 -40.64 -1.59 16.26
N GLU A 389 -40.79 -0.57 15.44
CA GLU A 389 -40.26 -0.57 14.06
C GLU A 389 -39.86 0.82 13.61
N PHE A 390 -39.00 0.88 12.59
CA PHE A 390 -38.63 2.13 11.91
C PHE A 390 -38.25 1.87 10.45
N GLY A 391 -38.23 2.93 9.62
CA GLY A 391 -37.82 2.87 8.23
C GLY A 391 -36.38 3.35 8.04
N ALA A 392 -35.71 2.91 6.96
CA ALA A 392 -34.43 3.43 6.53
C ALA A 392 -34.46 3.70 5.03
N GLY A 393 -33.61 4.60 4.53
CA GLY A 393 -33.54 4.89 3.11
C GLY A 393 -32.38 5.80 2.72
N PHE A 394 -32.03 5.77 1.44
CA PHE A 394 -31.08 6.70 0.85
C PHE A 394 -31.73 8.03 0.52
N GLN A 395 -30.96 9.09 0.62
CA GLN A 395 -31.47 10.42 0.32
C GLN A 395 -30.43 11.30 -0.37
N ASN A 396 -30.88 12.02 -1.39
CA ASN A 396 -30.19 13.21 -1.89
C ASN A 396 -30.50 14.40 -0.96
N PRO A 397 -29.49 15.01 -0.33
CA PRO A 397 -29.72 16.16 0.56
C PRO A 397 -30.34 17.39 -0.14
N GLU A 398 -30.07 17.54 -1.43
CA GLU A 398 -30.66 18.61 -2.23
C GLU A 398 -32.14 18.31 -2.48
N GLY A 399 -33.00 19.14 -1.90
CA GLY A 399 -34.47 18.95 -1.99
C GLY A 399 -35.03 17.79 -1.17
N TYR A 400 -34.21 17.13 -0.32
CA TYR A 400 -34.63 16.00 0.53
C TYR A 400 -35.25 14.83 -0.25
N LYS A 401 -34.74 14.57 -1.44
CA LYS A 401 -35.31 13.56 -2.35
C LYS A 401 -34.90 12.14 -1.91
N GLY A 402 -35.88 11.27 -1.70
CA GLY A 402 -35.63 9.83 -1.45
C GLY A 402 -35.01 9.14 -2.66
N CYS A 403 -34.07 8.25 -2.40
CA CYS A 403 -33.29 7.52 -3.41
C CYS A 403 -33.31 5.99 -3.15
N GLY A 404 -34.40 5.47 -2.60
CA GLY A 404 -34.63 4.06 -2.29
C GLY A 404 -34.81 3.83 -0.79
N ASP A 405 -35.88 3.13 -0.44
CA ASP A 405 -36.21 2.80 0.95
C ASP A 405 -35.98 1.31 1.20
N PHE A 406 -35.34 1.01 2.33
CA PHE A 406 -35.19 -0.37 2.82
C PHE A 406 -36.53 -0.91 3.35
N PRO A 407 -36.68 -2.24 3.40
CA PRO A 407 -37.80 -2.85 4.15
C PRO A 407 -37.83 -2.35 5.60
N THR A 408 -39.04 -2.28 6.17
CA THR A 408 -39.24 -1.86 7.57
C THR A 408 -38.38 -2.72 8.52
N ILE A 409 -37.64 -2.06 9.40
CA ILE A 409 -36.77 -2.69 10.39
C ILE A 409 -37.54 -2.86 11.68
N ASN A 410 -37.75 -4.12 12.08
CA ASN A 410 -38.42 -4.45 13.34
C ASN A 410 -37.41 -4.54 14.48
N VAL A 411 -37.71 -3.95 15.61
CA VAL A 411 -36.88 -3.89 16.83
C VAL A 411 -37.53 -4.72 17.93
N THR A 412 -36.73 -5.52 18.60
CA THR A 412 -37.08 -6.27 19.81
C THR A 412 -36.29 -5.74 21.02
N THR A 413 -36.66 -6.18 22.23
CA THR A 413 -35.88 -5.86 23.46
C THR A 413 -34.61 -6.68 23.58
N ASP A 414 -34.49 -7.75 22.83
CA ASP A 414 -33.28 -8.57 22.76
C ASP A 414 -32.46 -8.18 21.53
N TRP A 415 -31.13 -8.33 21.60
CA TRP A 415 -30.25 -8.16 20.48
C TRP A 415 -30.61 -9.08 19.31
N LYS A 416 -30.71 -8.50 18.14
CA LYS A 416 -30.90 -9.25 16.92
C LYS A 416 -30.02 -8.67 15.80
N GLU A 417 -29.56 -9.52 14.91
CA GLU A 417 -28.96 -9.11 13.66
C GLU A 417 -30.04 -8.80 12.63
N VAL A 418 -29.88 -7.70 11.93
CA VAL A 418 -30.71 -7.25 10.82
C VAL A 418 -29.83 -7.13 9.59
N ASP A 419 -30.28 -7.69 8.48
CA ASP A 419 -29.71 -7.49 7.15
C ASP A 419 -30.86 -7.27 6.17
N VAL A 420 -30.98 -6.05 5.65
CA VAL A 420 -32.02 -5.63 4.71
C VAL A 420 -31.41 -4.96 3.51
N ALA A 421 -31.96 -5.21 2.32
CA ALA A 421 -31.43 -4.70 1.08
C ALA A 421 -32.41 -3.78 0.34
N THR A 422 -31.89 -2.78 -0.36
CA THR A 422 -32.64 -1.96 -1.32
C THR A 422 -31.74 -1.48 -2.46
N THR A 423 -32.32 -1.25 -3.63
CA THR A 423 -31.58 -0.63 -4.75
C THR A 423 -31.64 0.89 -4.63
N CYS A 424 -30.48 1.53 -4.66
CA CYS A 424 -30.40 2.99 -4.79
C CYS A 424 -30.98 3.37 -6.17
N ASN A 425 -32.00 4.21 -6.20
CA ASN A 425 -32.76 4.56 -7.42
C ASN A 425 -32.79 6.07 -7.71
N GLY A 426 -31.81 6.81 -7.24
CA GLY A 426 -31.68 8.24 -7.46
C GLY A 426 -30.24 8.73 -7.50
N ASP A 427 -30.04 9.85 -8.18
CA ASP A 427 -28.72 10.48 -8.30
C ASP A 427 -28.39 11.31 -7.04
N ASN A 428 -27.08 11.46 -6.76
CA ASN A 428 -26.58 12.22 -5.60
C ASN A 428 -27.13 11.74 -4.25
N ALA A 429 -27.29 10.43 -4.09
CA ALA A 429 -27.64 9.81 -2.82
C ALA A 429 -26.42 9.87 -1.88
N LEU A 430 -26.30 10.96 -1.11
CA LEU A 430 -25.12 11.25 -0.29
C LEU A 430 -25.26 10.81 1.16
N ARG A 431 -26.44 10.34 1.57
CA ARG A 431 -26.68 9.92 2.95
C ARG A 431 -27.67 8.77 3.05
N LEU A 432 -27.50 7.97 4.10
CA LEU A 432 -28.44 6.97 4.55
C LEU A 432 -29.09 7.45 5.85
N LEU A 433 -30.40 7.37 5.93
CA LEU A 433 -31.20 7.83 7.06
C LEU A 433 -31.93 6.66 7.71
N LEU A 434 -31.93 6.61 9.06
CA LEU A 434 -32.88 5.81 9.82
C LEU A 434 -33.98 6.73 10.32
N ASN A 435 -35.22 6.50 9.90
CA ASN A 435 -36.39 7.35 10.17
C ASN A 435 -37.09 6.89 11.43
N ILE A 436 -36.62 7.30 12.58
CA ILE A 436 -37.02 6.79 13.91
C ILE A 436 -38.08 7.64 14.63
N GLY A 437 -38.70 8.65 13.97
CA GLY A 437 -39.57 9.60 14.62
C GLY A 437 -40.77 8.97 15.32
N LYS A 438 -41.34 7.90 14.81
CA LYS A 438 -42.48 7.18 15.45
C LYS A 438 -42.06 6.15 16.50
N TYR A 439 -40.77 5.83 16.60
CA TYR A 439 -40.25 4.94 17.62
C TYR A 439 -40.11 5.67 18.96
N ALA A 440 -40.83 5.23 19.99
CA ALA A 440 -40.83 5.82 21.33
C ALA A 440 -39.98 4.91 22.27
N GLY A 441 -38.70 5.14 22.32
CA GLY A 441 -37.74 4.36 23.11
C GLY A 441 -36.30 4.68 22.73
N THR A 442 -35.36 3.97 23.32
CA THR A 442 -33.93 4.02 22.97
C THR A 442 -33.59 2.83 22.09
N LEU A 443 -32.99 3.09 20.95
CA LEU A 443 -32.33 2.09 20.10
C LEU A 443 -30.87 1.96 20.54
N TYR A 444 -30.38 0.75 20.55
CA TYR A 444 -29.00 0.34 20.77
C TYR A 444 -28.53 -0.32 19.47
N ILE A 445 -27.57 0.31 18.80
CA ILE A 445 -27.06 -0.12 17.47
C ILE A 445 -25.58 -0.44 17.63
N ASP A 446 -25.19 -1.56 17.05
CA ASP A 446 -23.82 -2.04 17.01
C ASP A 446 -23.53 -2.70 15.64
N ASP A 447 -22.26 -2.83 15.26
CA ASP A 447 -21.83 -3.43 13.99
C ASP A 447 -22.63 -2.88 12.77
N PHE A 448 -22.78 -1.55 12.69
CA PHE A 448 -23.50 -0.90 11.59
C PHE A 448 -22.67 -0.99 10.30
N GLU A 449 -23.14 -1.78 9.35
CA GLU A 449 -22.47 -2.01 8.08
C GLU A 449 -23.38 -1.68 6.89
N VAL A 450 -22.82 -1.04 5.86
CA VAL A 450 -23.44 -0.91 4.55
C VAL A 450 -22.52 -1.58 3.54
N TYR A 451 -23.05 -2.54 2.79
CA TYR A 451 -22.28 -3.25 1.77
C TYR A 451 -23.13 -3.49 0.51
N TYR A 452 -22.50 -3.82 -0.60
CA TYR A 452 -23.13 -4.36 -1.79
C TYR A 452 -22.43 -5.67 -2.18
N THR A 453 -23.12 -6.51 -2.97
CA THR A 453 -22.49 -7.73 -3.47
C THR A 453 -21.91 -7.48 -4.86
N LYS A 454 -20.70 -7.98 -5.09
CA LYS A 454 -20.03 -7.96 -6.39
C LYS A 454 -19.72 -9.38 -6.82
N SER A 455 -20.12 -9.74 -8.04
CA SER A 455 -19.72 -11.02 -8.63
C SER A 455 -18.21 -11.06 -8.83
N SER A 456 -17.53 -12.04 -8.26
CA SER A 456 -16.10 -12.26 -8.42
C SER A 456 -15.83 -13.67 -8.96
N ASN A 457 -14.84 -13.76 -9.86
CA ASN A 457 -14.34 -15.02 -10.38
C ASN A 457 -13.25 -15.64 -9.48
N GLY A 458 -13.01 -15.07 -8.30
CA GLY A 458 -12.01 -15.51 -7.33
C GLY A 458 -12.58 -15.54 -5.91
N ILE A 459 -12.01 -16.39 -5.07
CA ILE A 459 -12.30 -16.43 -3.63
C ILE A 459 -11.31 -15.48 -2.93
N PRO A 460 -11.79 -14.40 -2.29
CA PRO A 460 -10.90 -13.54 -1.51
C PRO A 460 -10.21 -14.32 -0.41
N LEU A 461 -8.94 -13.98 -0.16
CA LEU A 461 -8.26 -14.45 1.03
C LEU A 461 -8.89 -13.75 2.25
N THR A 462 -9.05 -14.51 3.33
CA THR A 462 -9.38 -13.92 4.63
C THR A 462 -8.22 -13.02 5.13
N ASP A 463 -8.49 -12.16 6.08
CA ASP A 463 -7.44 -11.30 6.65
C ASP A 463 -6.36 -12.12 7.35
N GLU A 464 -6.72 -13.24 7.97
CA GLU A 464 -5.77 -14.19 8.55
C GLU A 464 -4.89 -14.84 7.47
N GLU A 465 -5.46 -15.31 6.36
CA GLU A 465 -4.70 -15.85 5.23
C GLU A 465 -3.76 -14.81 4.61
N LYS A 466 -4.20 -13.54 4.48
CA LYS A 466 -3.32 -12.44 4.01
C LYS A 466 -2.17 -12.20 4.97
N LYS A 467 -2.46 -12.17 6.28
CA LYS A 467 -1.46 -12.01 7.33
C LYS A 467 -0.42 -13.12 7.27
N ASP A 468 -0.83 -14.38 7.18
CA ASP A 468 0.07 -15.54 7.12
C ASP A 468 0.98 -15.51 5.90
N VAL A 469 0.40 -15.24 4.71
CA VAL A 469 1.15 -15.16 3.46
C VAL A 469 2.18 -14.04 3.51
N LEU A 470 1.80 -12.86 4.01
CA LEU A 470 2.69 -11.69 4.07
C LEU A 470 3.73 -11.82 5.18
N THR A 471 3.41 -12.43 6.32
CA THR A 471 4.40 -12.79 7.35
C THR A 471 5.47 -13.72 6.77
N THR A 472 5.05 -14.73 6.01
CA THR A 472 5.99 -15.64 5.31
C THR A 472 6.85 -14.89 4.28
N ALA A 473 6.25 -13.97 3.51
CA ALA A 473 6.98 -13.17 2.52
C ALA A 473 8.03 -12.26 3.18
N MET A 474 7.70 -11.62 4.30
CA MET A 474 8.62 -10.80 5.08
C MET A 474 9.76 -11.64 5.64
N GLY A 475 9.47 -12.79 6.24
CA GLY A 475 10.48 -13.70 6.79
C GLY A 475 11.42 -14.22 5.69
N THR A 476 10.90 -14.61 4.53
CA THR A 476 11.71 -15.06 3.38
C THR A 476 12.64 -13.95 2.87
N TRP A 477 12.16 -12.72 2.81
CA TRP A 477 12.97 -11.55 2.44
C TRP A 477 14.10 -11.30 3.43
N ILE A 478 13.78 -11.27 4.73
CA ILE A 478 14.76 -11.01 5.81
C ILE A 478 15.80 -12.14 5.83
N ASP A 479 15.37 -13.37 5.70
CA ASP A 479 16.27 -14.53 5.65
C ASP A 479 17.25 -14.47 4.47
N GLY A 480 16.75 -14.16 3.28
CA GLY A 480 17.59 -13.99 2.09
C GLY A 480 18.61 -12.86 2.23
N MET A 481 18.23 -11.73 2.86
CA MET A 481 19.15 -10.62 3.13
C MET A 481 20.21 -11.01 4.17
N MET A 482 19.84 -11.68 5.26
CA MET A 482 20.77 -12.15 6.27
C MET A 482 21.76 -13.21 5.69
N ALA A 483 21.27 -14.11 4.86
CA ALA A 483 22.12 -15.05 4.12
C ALA A 483 23.13 -14.34 3.20
N ALA A 484 22.68 -13.32 2.47
CA ALA A 484 23.55 -12.55 1.56
C ALA A 484 24.64 -11.75 2.28
N THR A 485 24.40 -11.38 3.54
CA THR A 485 25.36 -10.63 4.37
C THR A 485 26.24 -11.53 5.25
N ASP A 486 25.90 -12.81 5.40
CA ASP A 486 26.71 -13.85 6.02
C ASP A 486 27.28 -13.45 7.40
N GLY A 487 26.40 -12.92 8.27
CA GLY A 487 26.75 -12.47 9.62
C GLY A 487 27.66 -11.22 9.69
N TYR A 488 27.99 -10.61 8.56
CA TYR A 488 28.89 -9.45 8.54
C TYR A 488 28.20 -8.14 8.92
N VAL A 489 26.95 -7.94 8.52
CA VAL A 489 26.18 -6.73 8.82
C VAL A 489 25.50 -6.88 10.17
N THR A 490 26.11 -6.26 11.19
CA THR A 490 25.69 -6.44 12.60
C THR A 490 24.73 -5.36 13.10
N SER A 491 24.34 -4.41 12.26
CA SER A 491 23.42 -3.33 12.66
C SER A 491 22.51 -2.96 11.52
N TRP A 492 21.19 -2.79 11.80
CA TRP A 492 20.16 -2.60 10.80
C TRP A 492 19.11 -1.59 11.24
N ASP A 493 18.64 -0.77 10.30
CA ASP A 493 17.28 -0.24 10.37
C ASP A 493 16.32 -1.40 10.12
N VAL A 494 15.84 -2.03 11.20
CA VAL A 494 14.91 -3.17 11.09
C VAL A 494 13.57 -2.71 10.57
N VAL A 495 13.13 -1.50 10.97
CA VAL A 495 11.96 -0.82 10.43
C VAL A 495 12.31 0.66 10.18
N ASN A 496 11.93 1.16 9.02
CA ASN A 496 12.12 2.54 8.61
C ASN A 496 10.79 3.28 8.50
N GLU A 497 10.73 4.52 9.03
CA GLU A 497 9.64 5.49 8.84
C GLU A 497 8.24 4.95 9.22
N ALA A 498 8.16 4.35 10.39
CA ALA A 498 6.89 3.74 10.83
C ALA A 498 5.82 4.77 11.19
N ILE A 499 6.21 5.96 11.70
CA ILE A 499 5.28 6.93 12.30
C ILE A 499 4.70 7.89 11.25
N SER A 500 3.38 7.98 11.19
CA SER A 500 2.67 8.95 10.34
C SER A 500 2.61 10.35 10.94
N GLY A 501 2.06 11.31 10.17
CA GLY A 501 1.73 12.65 10.69
C GLY A 501 0.32 12.74 11.30
N LYS A 502 -0.47 11.66 11.28
CA LYS A 502 -1.84 11.64 11.77
C LYS A 502 -1.89 11.29 13.25
N LYS A 503 -2.58 12.09 14.05
CA LYS A 503 -2.75 11.90 15.48
C LYS A 503 -3.87 10.90 15.76
N GLY A 504 -3.59 9.87 16.53
CA GLY A 504 -4.54 8.89 17.01
C GLY A 504 -5.39 9.37 18.20
N ALA A 505 -6.35 8.55 18.60
CA ALA A 505 -7.28 8.84 19.70
C ALA A 505 -6.58 8.89 21.08
N ASP A 506 -5.49 8.15 21.23
CA ASP A 506 -4.65 8.11 22.44
C ASP A 506 -3.74 9.34 22.61
N GLY A 507 -3.71 10.20 21.59
CA GLY A 507 -2.90 11.43 21.59
C GLY A 507 -1.51 11.27 20.98
N PHE A 508 -1.10 10.06 20.58
CA PHE A 508 0.11 9.80 19.81
C PHE A 508 -0.20 9.69 18.33
N ASN A 509 0.80 9.83 17.49
CA ASN A 509 0.62 9.64 16.05
C ASN A 509 0.47 8.13 15.75
N GLU A 510 -0.46 7.83 14.85
CA GLU A 510 -0.65 6.49 14.28
C GLU A 510 0.57 6.05 13.46
N LEU A 511 0.68 4.77 13.17
CA LEU A 511 1.63 4.31 12.16
C LEU A 511 1.20 4.76 10.76
N GLN A 512 2.09 4.61 9.79
CA GLN A 512 1.80 4.82 8.37
C GLN A 512 0.81 3.75 7.88
N HIS A 513 -0.30 4.15 7.30
CA HIS A 513 -1.33 3.28 6.72
C HIS A 513 -1.79 3.81 5.36
N ALA A 514 -2.30 2.95 4.50
CA ALA A 514 -2.93 3.39 3.26
C ALA A 514 -4.08 4.36 3.51
N THR A 515 -4.77 4.24 4.64
CA THR A 515 -5.93 5.09 5.01
C THR A 515 -5.53 6.48 5.53
N ASN A 516 -4.28 6.68 5.94
CA ASN A 516 -3.81 7.97 6.45
C ASN A 516 -2.69 8.61 5.61
N ALA A 517 -2.31 7.99 4.50
CA ALA A 517 -1.32 8.49 3.57
C ALA A 517 -1.96 9.23 2.36
N PRO A 518 -1.24 10.16 1.70
CA PRO A 518 -1.69 10.75 0.45
C PRO A 518 -1.90 9.70 -0.65
N ALA A 519 -2.89 9.89 -1.52
CA ALA A 519 -3.20 8.94 -2.60
C ALA A 519 -2.01 8.64 -3.54
N SER A 520 -1.13 9.62 -3.76
CA SER A 520 0.12 9.45 -4.52
C SER A 520 1.05 8.42 -3.87
N ASP A 521 1.13 8.42 -2.55
CA ASP A 521 2.03 7.57 -1.79
C ASP A 521 1.44 6.14 -1.68
N VAL A 522 0.11 6.04 -1.49
CA VAL A 522 -0.61 4.75 -1.50
C VAL A 522 -0.37 3.98 -2.81
N ALA A 523 -0.39 4.67 -3.95
CA ALA A 523 -0.16 4.05 -5.26
C ALA A 523 1.25 3.43 -5.41
N ASN A 524 2.23 3.95 -4.65
CA ASN A 524 3.64 3.58 -4.78
C ASN A 524 4.22 2.86 -3.55
N SER A 525 3.41 2.65 -2.50
CA SER A 525 3.83 2.07 -1.23
C SER A 525 3.08 0.77 -0.93
N PHE A 526 3.65 -0.05 -0.06
CA PHE A 526 3.00 -1.24 0.48
C PHE A 526 3.06 -1.18 2.01
N TYR A 527 1.90 -1.02 2.63
CA TYR A 527 1.80 -0.86 4.08
C TYR A 527 1.61 -2.24 4.73
N TRP A 528 2.70 -2.86 5.17
CA TRP A 528 2.72 -4.17 5.81
C TRP A 528 1.81 -4.24 7.04
N GLN A 529 1.76 -3.16 7.81
CA GLN A 529 0.96 -3.04 9.03
C GLN A 529 -0.55 -3.08 8.78
N ASP A 530 -1.02 -2.73 7.58
CA ASP A 530 -2.44 -2.85 7.20
C ASP A 530 -2.91 -4.30 7.21
N TYR A 531 -1.99 -5.26 7.07
CA TYR A 531 -2.27 -6.69 7.03
C TYR A 531 -1.75 -7.44 8.25
N LEU A 532 -0.57 -7.08 8.75
CA LEU A 532 0.05 -7.76 9.89
C LEU A 532 -0.43 -7.19 11.24
N GLY A 533 -0.95 -5.94 11.24
CA GLY A 533 -1.26 -5.17 12.43
C GLY A 533 -0.05 -4.40 12.96
N ASP A 534 -0.30 -3.30 13.66
CA ASP A 534 0.70 -2.31 14.09
C ASP A 534 1.76 -2.88 15.05
N ILE A 535 1.37 -3.83 15.85
CA ILE A 535 2.26 -4.49 16.81
C ILE A 535 3.06 -5.61 16.13
N ASP A 536 2.37 -6.51 15.42
CA ASP A 536 2.99 -7.71 14.86
C ASP A 536 3.91 -7.39 13.69
N TYR A 537 3.65 -6.33 12.93
CA TYR A 537 4.53 -5.86 11.87
C TYR A 537 5.98 -5.70 12.33
N VAL A 538 6.19 -4.89 13.37
CA VAL A 538 7.53 -4.60 13.87
C VAL A 538 8.11 -5.79 14.63
N ARG A 539 7.31 -6.48 15.44
CA ARG A 539 7.75 -7.67 16.18
C ARG A 539 8.21 -8.78 15.26
N THR A 540 7.48 -9.02 14.17
CA THR A 540 7.88 -10.01 13.16
C THR A 540 9.21 -9.64 12.52
N ALA A 541 9.38 -8.41 12.07
CA ALA A 541 10.63 -7.95 11.48
C ALA A 541 11.83 -8.12 12.45
N VAL A 542 11.67 -7.75 13.72
CA VAL A 542 12.72 -7.88 14.75
C VAL A 542 13.05 -9.34 15.03
N ARG A 543 12.05 -10.19 15.20
CA ARG A 543 12.20 -11.61 15.50
C ARG A 543 12.88 -12.35 14.36
N ASP A 544 12.40 -12.14 13.13
CA ASP A 544 12.95 -12.78 11.94
C ASP A 544 14.39 -12.33 11.68
N ALA A 545 14.70 -11.02 11.88
CA ALA A 545 16.06 -10.52 11.77
C ALA A 545 17.01 -11.20 12.77
N ARG A 546 16.62 -11.35 14.04
CA ARG A 546 17.47 -12.00 15.04
C ARG A 546 17.67 -13.48 14.78
N LYS A 547 16.58 -14.18 14.39
CA LYS A 547 16.60 -15.60 14.06
C LYS A 547 17.51 -15.87 12.84
N SER A 548 17.22 -15.21 11.73
CA SER A 548 17.96 -15.44 10.48
C SER A 548 19.42 -15.00 10.59
N PHE A 549 19.71 -13.92 11.32
CA PHE A 549 21.10 -13.52 11.57
C PHE A 549 21.91 -14.62 12.25
N ALA A 550 21.33 -15.26 13.28
CA ALA A 550 21.98 -16.38 13.97
C ALA A 550 22.13 -17.61 13.08
N GLU A 551 21.14 -17.90 12.23
CA GLU A 551 21.16 -19.03 11.28
C GLU A 551 22.19 -18.83 10.16
N HIS A 552 22.55 -17.58 9.82
CA HIS A 552 23.51 -17.22 8.78
C HIS A 552 24.84 -16.66 9.33
N ASN A 553 25.45 -17.42 10.23
CA ASN A 553 26.79 -17.17 10.79
C ASN A 553 26.96 -15.89 11.63
N GLY A 554 25.88 -15.20 11.96
CA GLY A 554 25.93 -14.02 12.80
C GLY A 554 26.10 -14.36 14.28
N ASP A 555 26.88 -13.54 15.01
CA ASP A 555 26.95 -13.60 16.47
C ASP A 555 25.78 -12.78 17.07
N PRO A 556 24.75 -13.44 17.67
CA PRO A 556 23.56 -12.74 18.18
C PRO A 556 23.86 -11.62 19.17
N SER A 557 24.99 -11.70 19.91
CA SER A 557 25.37 -10.67 20.87
C SER A 557 25.79 -9.34 20.21
N LYS A 558 26.16 -9.39 18.95
CA LYS A 558 26.60 -8.22 18.16
C LYS A 558 25.50 -7.55 17.37
N LEU A 559 24.38 -8.23 17.16
CA LEU A 559 23.29 -7.68 16.34
C LEU A 559 22.61 -6.51 17.08
N LYS A 560 22.49 -5.38 16.38
CA LYS A 560 21.81 -4.17 16.83
C LYS A 560 20.70 -3.79 15.84
N LEU A 561 19.48 -3.73 16.32
CA LEU A 561 18.28 -3.43 15.53
C LEU A 561 17.73 -2.06 15.92
N PHE A 562 17.58 -1.18 14.94
CA PHE A 562 17.13 0.19 15.11
C PHE A 562 15.77 0.40 14.47
N ILE A 563 14.96 1.25 15.09
CA ILE A 563 13.82 1.88 14.41
C ILE A 563 14.29 3.26 13.97
N ASN A 564 14.19 3.53 12.68
CA ASN A 564 14.69 4.76 12.06
C ASN A 564 13.52 5.62 11.57
N ASP A 565 13.56 6.94 11.83
CA ASP A 565 12.53 7.83 11.34
C ASP A 565 13.06 9.25 11.08
N TYR A 566 12.34 10.02 10.26
CA TYR A 566 12.67 11.38 9.85
C TYR A 566 11.89 12.43 10.63
N ASN A 567 12.37 13.68 10.58
CA ASN A 567 11.73 14.84 11.20
C ASN A 567 11.55 14.74 12.73
N LEU A 568 12.33 13.93 13.42
CA LEU A 568 12.26 13.80 14.87
C LEU A 568 12.74 15.07 15.58
N GLU A 569 13.59 15.87 14.93
CA GLU A 569 14.08 17.18 15.36
C GLU A 569 13.07 18.30 15.17
N GLY A 570 11.94 18.03 14.49
CA GLY A 570 10.95 19.05 14.14
C GLY A 570 10.11 19.52 15.33
N TYR A 571 9.94 20.86 15.43
CA TYR A 571 9.08 21.45 16.46
C TYR A 571 7.65 21.76 15.96
N TRP A 572 7.44 21.81 14.64
CA TRP A 572 6.14 22.20 14.07
C TRP A 572 4.98 21.33 14.56
N ASP A 573 5.24 20.11 15.00
CA ASP A 573 4.29 19.19 15.63
C ASP A 573 4.46 19.09 17.16
N GLN A 574 5.24 19.97 17.78
CA GLN A 574 5.59 19.95 19.20
C GLN A 574 6.28 18.64 19.64
N HIS A 575 7.16 18.11 18.79
CA HIS A 575 7.80 16.82 18.93
C HIS A 575 6.82 15.63 19.03
N ALA A 576 5.61 15.76 18.48
CA ALA A 576 4.61 14.69 18.54
C ALA A 576 5.12 13.41 17.86
N LYS A 577 5.80 13.53 16.72
CA LYS A 577 6.37 12.37 16.01
C LYS A 577 7.45 11.66 16.83
N LEU A 578 8.36 12.40 17.43
CA LEU A 578 9.40 11.85 18.33
C LEU A 578 8.78 11.14 19.54
N ASN A 579 7.83 11.78 20.21
CA ASN A 579 7.15 11.21 21.36
C ASN A 579 6.35 9.95 20.99
N SER A 580 5.74 9.95 19.81
CA SER A 580 5.01 8.78 19.29
C SER A 580 5.95 7.62 18.96
N LEU A 581 7.11 7.87 18.36
CA LEU A 581 8.10 6.83 18.12
C LEU A 581 8.55 6.16 19.44
N ILE A 582 8.83 6.96 20.46
CA ILE A 582 9.22 6.44 21.78
C ILE A 582 8.08 5.63 22.42
N HIS A 583 6.84 6.11 22.30
CA HIS A 583 5.65 5.40 22.78
C HIS A 583 5.47 4.04 22.09
N TRP A 584 5.52 4.01 20.75
CA TRP A 584 5.38 2.79 19.98
C TRP A 584 6.48 1.78 20.23
N ILE A 585 7.72 2.21 20.44
CA ILE A 585 8.82 1.33 20.84
C ILE A 585 8.47 0.63 22.17
N GLY A 586 7.89 1.36 23.14
CA GLY A 586 7.43 0.77 24.39
C GLY A 586 6.33 -0.30 24.20
N LEU A 587 5.42 -0.09 23.24
CA LEU A 587 4.37 -1.06 22.92
C LEU A 587 4.94 -2.30 22.20
N TRP A 588 5.88 -2.11 21.28
CA TRP A 588 6.52 -3.23 20.57
C TRP A 588 7.35 -4.10 21.52
N GLU A 589 7.97 -3.52 22.51
CA GLU A 589 8.81 -4.21 23.51
C GLU A 589 8.05 -4.69 24.77
N ASP A 590 6.70 -4.73 24.74
CA ASP A 590 5.94 -5.17 25.91
C ASP A 590 6.50 -6.51 26.46
N PRO A 591 7.05 -6.52 27.67
CA PRO A 591 7.65 -7.71 28.26
C PRO A 591 6.65 -8.80 28.62
N ASN A 592 5.34 -8.48 28.62
CA ASN A 592 4.25 -9.40 28.87
C ASN A 592 3.71 -10.05 27.61
N ALA A 593 4.22 -9.68 26.43
CA ALA A 593 3.85 -10.32 25.17
C ALA A 593 4.24 -11.81 25.20
N GLU A 594 3.54 -12.63 24.43
CA GLU A 594 3.86 -14.05 24.29
C GLU A 594 5.29 -14.27 23.78
N GLU A 595 5.72 -13.43 22.84
CA GLU A 595 7.09 -13.41 22.30
C GLU A 595 7.67 -11.98 22.40
N PRO A 596 8.28 -11.60 23.53
CA PRO A 596 8.86 -10.28 23.69
C PRO A 596 10.03 -10.06 22.71
N VAL A 597 10.13 -8.86 22.17
CA VAL A 597 11.26 -8.45 21.30
C VAL A 597 12.06 -7.34 21.96
N VAL A 598 13.29 -7.13 21.50
CA VAL A 598 14.17 -6.06 21.94
C VAL A 598 14.62 -5.23 20.77
N ILE A 599 14.43 -3.91 20.86
CA ILE A 599 14.90 -2.91 19.93
C ILE A 599 16.14 -2.26 20.57
N ASP A 600 17.30 -2.36 19.92
CA ASP A 600 18.55 -1.90 20.50
C ASP A 600 18.73 -0.39 20.42
N GLY A 601 18.22 0.24 19.37
CA GLY A 601 18.49 1.66 19.12
C GLY A 601 17.39 2.41 18.38
N ILE A 602 17.58 3.73 18.34
CA ILE A 602 16.75 4.66 17.57
C ILE A 602 17.66 5.40 16.58
N GLY A 603 17.29 5.34 15.30
CA GLY A 603 17.84 6.17 14.23
C GLY A 603 17.03 7.46 14.08
N THR A 604 17.72 8.59 14.06
CA THR A 604 17.15 9.87 13.62
C THR A 604 17.80 10.27 12.31
N GLN A 605 17.01 10.38 11.25
CA GLN A 605 17.56 10.64 9.90
C GLN A 605 18.29 11.98 9.84
N MET A 606 17.74 13.02 10.41
CA MET A 606 18.32 14.37 10.44
C MET A 606 18.62 14.94 9.04
N HIS A 607 17.68 14.84 8.14
CA HIS A 607 17.69 15.57 6.88
C HIS A 607 17.35 17.05 7.13
N VAL A 608 18.31 17.83 7.59
CA VAL A 608 18.09 19.18 8.09
C VAL A 608 18.21 20.26 7.02
N THR A 609 17.73 21.46 7.32
CA THR A 609 17.94 22.68 6.53
C THR A 609 18.70 23.72 7.37
N CYS A 610 19.80 24.24 6.84
CA CYS A 610 20.44 25.43 7.40
C CYS A 610 19.69 26.67 6.94
N TYR A 611 19.23 27.47 7.88
CA TYR A 611 18.45 28.68 7.58
C TYR A 611 19.32 29.93 7.62
N GLY A 612 19.20 30.79 6.59
CA GLY A 612 19.70 32.16 6.62
C GLY A 612 18.97 33.03 7.63
N ASP A 613 17.67 32.75 7.88
CA ASP A 613 16.91 33.39 8.95
C ASP A 613 17.44 32.96 10.32
N ALA A 614 18.01 33.90 11.06
CA ALA A 614 18.63 33.66 12.36
C ALA A 614 17.64 33.14 13.42
N THR A 615 16.36 33.53 13.34
CA THR A 615 15.34 33.09 14.30
C THR A 615 14.95 31.64 14.05
N LYS A 616 14.70 31.29 12.79
CA LYS A 616 14.44 29.89 12.40
C LYS A 616 15.63 29.00 12.76
N GLN A 617 16.86 29.45 12.46
CA GLN A 617 18.07 28.69 12.76
C GLN A 617 18.28 28.48 14.26
N ALA A 618 18.04 29.50 15.09
CA ALA A 618 18.12 29.38 16.54
C ALA A 618 17.07 28.43 17.09
N LYS A 619 15.84 28.49 16.55
CA LYS A 619 14.76 27.57 16.94
C LYS A 619 15.13 26.12 16.62
N LEU A 620 15.54 25.82 15.39
CA LEU A 620 15.94 24.46 14.99
C LEU A 620 17.08 23.93 15.87
N LYS A 621 18.05 24.77 16.22
CA LYS A 621 19.12 24.37 17.16
C LYS A 621 18.58 23.97 18.52
N SER A 622 17.63 24.73 19.07
CA SER A 622 16.96 24.39 20.33
C SER A 622 16.20 23.07 20.24
N ASP A 623 15.47 22.86 19.13
CA ASP A 623 14.68 21.66 18.92
C ASP A 623 15.55 20.40 18.78
N ILE A 624 16.69 20.49 18.12
CA ILE A 624 17.71 19.42 18.05
C ILE A 624 18.23 19.07 19.46
N GLU A 625 18.50 20.08 20.31
CA GLU A 625 18.93 19.82 21.68
C GLU A 625 17.84 19.11 22.50
N GLU A 626 16.58 19.51 22.34
CA GLU A 626 15.43 18.87 23.00
C GLU A 626 15.24 17.42 22.52
N MET A 627 15.35 17.18 21.20
CA MET A 627 15.33 15.84 20.62
C MET A 627 16.43 14.96 21.22
N PHE A 628 17.68 15.40 21.24
CA PHE A 628 18.78 14.59 21.79
C PHE A 628 18.57 14.28 23.28
N LYS A 629 18.08 15.22 24.07
CA LYS A 629 17.74 14.96 25.48
C LYS A 629 16.63 13.92 25.62
N SER A 630 15.60 13.99 24.79
CA SER A 630 14.51 13.01 24.80
C SER A 630 14.98 11.62 24.38
N LEU A 631 15.80 11.53 23.33
CA LEU A 631 16.41 10.28 22.89
C LEU A 631 17.35 9.69 23.95
N ALA A 632 18.18 10.51 24.61
CA ALA A 632 19.08 10.09 25.70
C ALA A 632 18.30 9.44 26.87
N ASN A 633 17.11 9.96 27.18
CA ASN A 633 16.27 9.44 28.27
C ASN A 633 15.69 8.04 27.98
N THR A 634 15.73 7.56 26.73
CA THR A 634 15.26 6.21 26.37
C THR A 634 16.20 5.10 26.83
N GLY A 635 17.46 5.40 27.11
CA GLY A 635 18.50 4.42 27.43
C GLY A 635 18.96 3.58 26.22
N LYS A 636 18.42 3.81 25.02
CA LYS A 636 18.76 3.09 23.79
C LYS A 636 20.01 3.65 23.10
N LEU A 637 20.59 2.85 22.20
CA LEU A 637 21.61 3.34 21.28
C LEU A 637 21.00 4.40 20.37
N ILE A 638 21.71 5.51 20.16
CA ILE A 638 21.25 6.61 19.31
C ILE A 638 22.20 6.77 18.12
N LYS A 639 21.62 6.76 16.93
CA LYS A 639 22.32 7.01 15.67
C LYS A 639 21.72 8.23 14.98
N ILE A 640 22.57 9.14 14.53
CA ILE A 640 22.19 10.02 13.42
C ILE A 640 22.43 9.22 12.16
N SER A 641 21.36 8.79 11.52
CA SER A 641 21.41 7.74 10.48
C SER A 641 21.61 8.27 9.06
N GLU A 642 21.18 9.52 8.78
CA GLU A 642 21.12 10.03 7.41
C GLU A 642 21.40 11.54 7.32
N LEU A 643 22.38 12.02 8.10
CA LEU A 643 22.67 13.45 8.16
C LEU A 643 23.01 14.02 6.79
N ASP A 644 22.19 14.91 6.29
CA ASP A 644 22.49 15.80 5.19
C ASP A 644 21.88 17.18 5.43
N MET A 645 22.32 18.18 4.68
CA MET A 645 21.93 19.55 4.93
C MET A 645 21.62 20.29 3.62
N ALA A 646 20.39 20.82 3.49
CA ALA A 646 20.03 21.81 2.50
C ALA A 646 20.29 23.24 3.05
N TYR A 647 20.12 24.24 2.22
CA TYR A 647 20.19 25.66 2.62
C TYR A 647 18.94 26.43 2.15
N GLU A 648 18.35 27.22 3.04
CA GLU A 648 17.27 28.15 2.75
C GLU A 648 17.73 29.57 3.14
N ASP A 649 17.57 30.54 2.23
CA ASP A 649 17.98 31.92 2.48
C ASP A 649 17.00 32.67 3.43
N GLU A 650 17.33 33.94 3.76
CA GLU A 650 16.49 34.79 4.64
C GLU A 650 15.08 35.02 4.07
N ALA A 651 14.91 34.89 2.76
CA ALA A 651 13.62 35.05 2.10
C ALA A 651 12.79 33.76 2.08
N GLY A 652 13.30 32.63 2.60
CA GLY A 652 12.65 31.32 2.58
C GLY A 652 12.81 30.57 1.25
N THR A 653 13.84 30.92 0.46
CA THR A 653 14.10 30.27 -0.83
C THR A 653 15.24 29.25 -0.70
N SER A 654 15.00 28.02 -1.17
CA SER A 654 16.05 26.99 -1.26
C SER A 654 17.15 27.43 -2.22
N VAL A 655 18.42 27.32 -1.79
CA VAL A 655 19.61 27.71 -2.56
C VAL A 655 20.33 26.45 -3.06
N THR A 656 20.50 26.36 -4.38
CA THR A 656 21.25 25.26 -4.99
C THR A 656 22.76 25.46 -4.85
N PHE A 657 23.53 24.35 -4.88
CA PHE A 657 24.98 24.38 -4.64
C PHE A 657 25.74 25.35 -5.54
N ASP A 658 25.30 25.55 -6.79
CA ASP A 658 25.92 26.45 -7.77
C ASP A 658 25.60 27.93 -7.55
N LYS A 659 24.69 28.23 -6.62
CA LYS A 659 24.28 29.62 -6.27
C LYS A 659 24.67 30.03 -4.84
N MET A 660 25.28 29.10 -4.10
CA MET A 660 25.72 29.39 -2.74
C MET A 660 26.78 30.50 -2.67
N THR A 661 26.60 31.40 -1.74
CA THR A 661 27.62 32.40 -1.37
C THR A 661 28.59 31.81 -0.36
N GLU A 662 29.77 32.42 -0.26
CA GLU A 662 30.78 32.03 0.73
C GLU A 662 30.29 32.11 2.17
N GLU A 663 29.48 33.11 2.51
CA GLU A 663 28.87 33.24 3.83
C GLU A 663 27.89 32.13 4.14
N GLN A 664 27.07 31.74 3.18
CA GLN A 664 26.12 30.63 3.32
C GLN A 664 26.87 29.30 3.55
N HIS A 665 27.97 29.04 2.86
CA HIS A 665 28.86 27.91 3.14
C HIS A 665 29.39 27.91 4.56
N LYS A 666 29.78 29.09 5.09
CA LYS A 666 30.26 29.22 6.48
C LYS A 666 29.13 29.03 7.50
N GLN A 667 27.94 29.42 7.20
CA GLN A 667 26.76 29.15 8.05
C GLN A 667 26.50 27.63 8.13
N MET A 668 26.51 26.92 7.01
CA MET A 668 26.39 25.45 7.00
C MET A 668 27.52 24.79 7.79
N ARG A 669 28.78 25.22 7.62
CA ARG A 669 29.91 24.76 8.43
C ARG A 669 29.62 24.86 9.93
N SER A 670 29.18 26.03 10.38
CA SER A 670 28.85 26.27 11.79
C SER A 670 27.71 25.40 12.30
N PHE A 671 26.76 25.07 11.44
CA PHE A 671 25.63 24.24 11.82
C PHE A 671 26.03 22.76 11.91
N TYR A 672 26.86 22.24 11.01
CA TYR A 672 27.45 20.90 11.16
C TYR A 672 28.24 20.78 12.47
N THR A 673 29.08 21.77 12.77
CA THR A 673 29.84 21.80 14.04
C THR A 673 28.91 21.71 15.25
N PHE A 674 27.83 22.49 15.24
CA PHE A 674 26.84 22.50 16.32
C PHE A 674 26.17 21.12 16.49
N ILE A 675 25.64 20.53 15.42
CA ILE A 675 24.92 19.24 15.48
C ILE A 675 25.82 18.16 16.10
N ILE A 676 27.05 18.02 15.61
CA ILE A 676 27.95 16.97 16.01
C ILE A 676 28.41 17.17 17.45
N GLN A 677 28.78 18.41 17.85
CA GLN A 677 29.14 18.72 19.22
C GLN A 677 27.97 18.42 20.19
N LYS A 678 26.73 18.79 19.83
CA LYS A 678 25.56 18.53 20.67
C LYS A 678 25.21 17.05 20.76
N TYR A 679 25.46 16.26 19.74
CA TYR A 679 25.33 14.81 19.83
C TYR A 679 26.27 14.23 20.91
N PHE A 680 27.57 14.58 20.89
CA PHE A 680 28.52 14.10 21.91
C PHE A 680 28.29 14.70 23.30
N GLU A 681 27.75 15.92 23.38
CA GLU A 681 27.45 16.59 24.67
C GLU A 681 26.19 15.97 25.35
N LEU A 682 25.13 15.70 24.58
CA LEU A 682 23.81 15.40 25.14
C LEU A 682 23.47 13.89 25.15
N ILE A 683 24.02 13.12 24.23
CA ILE A 683 23.85 11.65 24.21
C ILE A 683 24.90 11.01 25.12
N PRO A 684 24.49 10.26 26.16
CA PRO A 684 25.42 9.54 27.03
C PRO A 684 26.37 8.64 26.24
N GLN A 685 27.62 8.59 26.63
CA GLN A 685 28.69 7.88 25.90
C GLN A 685 28.29 6.42 25.57
N ALA A 686 27.67 5.70 26.50
CA ALA A 686 27.24 4.31 26.28
C ALA A 686 26.13 4.16 25.21
N GLN A 687 25.43 5.23 24.91
CA GLN A 687 24.34 5.26 23.90
C GLN A 687 24.80 5.79 22.54
N GLN A 688 26.03 6.30 22.40
CA GLN A 688 26.54 6.87 21.16
C GLN A 688 26.90 5.74 20.17
N TYR A 689 25.95 5.38 19.27
CA TYR A 689 26.23 4.39 18.24
C TYR A 689 27.03 4.97 17.07
N GLY A 690 26.58 6.09 16.50
CA GLY A 690 27.26 6.65 15.33
C GLY A 690 26.55 7.83 14.65
N ILE A 691 27.26 8.38 13.67
CA ILE A 691 26.76 9.44 12.77
C ILE A 691 27.08 9.03 11.34
N THR A 692 26.08 8.99 10.46
CA THR A 692 26.23 8.72 9.03
C THR A 692 25.92 9.99 8.22
N GLN A 693 26.89 10.45 7.41
CA GLN A 693 26.66 11.44 6.37
C GLN A 693 25.91 10.79 5.20
N TRP A 694 24.71 11.31 4.85
CA TRP A 694 23.86 10.68 3.83
C TRP A 694 24.35 10.92 2.40
N CYS A 695 24.80 12.13 2.09
CA CYS A 695 25.35 12.48 0.79
C CYS A 695 26.82 12.86 0.95
N ALA A 696 27.74 12.08 0.39
CA ALA A 696 29.17 12.43 0.42
C ALA A 696 29.44 13.73 -0.37
N THR A 697 28.84 13.86 -1.56
CA THR A 697 28.93 15.02 -2.45
C THR A 697 27.61 15.81 -2.50
N ASP A 698 27.65 16.99 -3.10
CA ASP A 698 26.45 17.75 -3.40
C ASP A 698 25.49 16.94 -4.28
N SER A 699 24.20 17.09 -4.03
CA SER A 699 23.17 16.36 -4.77
C SER A 699 23.07 16.85 -6.21
N PRO A 700 23.19 15.98 -7.23
CA PRO A 700 23.01 16.36 -8.63
C PRO A 700 21.64 17.02 -8.88
N LYS A 701 21.57 17.88 -9.91
CA LYS A 701 20.31 18.60 -10.24
C LYS A 701 19.19 17.70 -10.74
N ASP A 702 19.51 16.52 -11.22
CA ASP A 702 18.61 15.46 -11.67
C ASP A 702 18.40 14.34 -10.63
N SER A 703 18.91 14.53 -9.44
CA SER A 703 18.73 13.57 -8.33
C SER A 703 17.25 13.47 -7.91
N GLY A 704 16.80 12.27 -7.59
CA GLY A 704 15.51 12.04 -6.93
C GLY A 704 15.48 12.50 -5.46
N TRP A 705 16.65 12.79 -4.88
CA TRP A 705 16.78 13.25 -3.51
C TRP A 705 17.45 14.62 -3.44
N ARG A 706 16.77 15.60 -2.87
CA ARG A 706 17.28 16.99 -2.65
C ARG A 706 18.00 17.57 -3.88
N ALA A 707 17.41 17.45 -5.05
CA ALA A 707 17.99 17.84 -6.35
C ALA A 707 18.67 19.22 -6.31
N GLY A 708 19.95 19.27 -6.63
CA GLY A 708 20.74 20.48 -6.67
C GLY A 708 21.10 21.10 -5.30
N CYS A 709 20.76 20.46 -4.18
CA CYS A 709 21.08 20.98 -2.84
C CYS A 709 22.55 20.80 -2.48
N PRO A 710 23.13 21.69 -1.63
CA PRO A 710 24.53 21.67 -1.20
C PRO A 710 24.81 20.64 -0.09
N THR A 711 24.33 19.41 -0.24
CA THR A 711 24.23 18.38 0.80
C THR A 711 25.56 17.77 1.22
N GLY A 712 26.59 17.85 0.38
CA GLY A 712 27.85 17.12 0.57
C GLY A 712 28.85 17.78 1.53
N LEU A 713 29.80 16.96 2.00
CA LEU A 713 31.05 17.40 2.62
C LEU A 713 32.10 17.71 1.55
N TRP A 714 31.89 17.12 0.38
CA TRP A 714 32.66 17.39 -0.84
C TRP A 714 31.73 17.96 -1.91
N ASP A 715 32.26 18.71 -2.85
CA ASP A 715 31.53 19.14 -4.05
C ASP A 715 31.44 17.99 -5.08
N SER A 716 30.82 18.25 -6.23
CA SER A 716 30.67 17.28 -7.33
C SER A 716 32.00 16.84 -7.96
N ASN A 717 33.11 17.55 -7.69
CA ASN A 717 34.46 17.22 -8.13
C ASN A 717 35.27 16.56 -7.02
N TYR A 718 34.66 16.18 -5.92
CA TYR A 718 35.30 15.62 -4.73
C TYR A 718 36.28 16.57 -4.02
N LEU A 719 36.13 17.88 -4.19
CA LEU A 719 36.87 18.87 -3.42
C LEU A 719 36.16 19.12 -2.08
N ARG A 720 36.92 19.18 -0.99
CA ARG A 720 36.40 19.47 0.35
C ARG A 720 35.71 20.83 0.39
N LYS A 721 34.57 20.87 1.05
CA LYS A 721 33.77 22.09 1.29
C LYS A 721 33.94 22.60 2.71
N HIS A 722 33.43 23.78 3.01
CA HIS A 722 33.37 24.30 4.38
C HIS A 722 32.61 23.37 5.32
N THR A 723 31.61 22.62 4.82
CA THR A 723 30.88 21.58 5.56
C THR A 723 31.80 20.47 6.07
N TYR A 724 32.83 20.07 5.30
CA TYR A 724 33.86 19.12 5.76
C TYR A 724 34.58 19.64 7.00
N ALA A 725 35.00 20.92 6.97
CA ALA A 725 35.66 21.55 8.13
C ALA A 725 34.72 21.62 9.34
N GLY A 726 33.43 21.94 9.12
CA GLY A 726 32.44 21.95 10.18
C GLY A 726 32.24 20.59 10.81
N PHE A 727 32.22 19.56 9.99
CA PHE A 727 32.12 18.17 10.44
C PHE A 727 33.37 17.77 11.26
N ALA A 728 34.57 18.04 10.74
CA ALA A 728 35.85 17.75 11.42
C ALA A 728 35.92 18.46 12.77
N VAL A 729 35.57 19.76 12.84
CA VAL A 729 35.59 20.53 14.11
C VAL A 729 34.53 20.01 15.08
N GLY A 730 33.37 19.56 14.60
CA GLY A 730 32.39 18.85 15.41
C GLY A 730 32.97 17.59 16.08
N LEU A 731 33.88 16.90 15.40
CA LEU A 731 34.65 15.75 15.90
C LEU A 731 35.88 16.13 16.73
N GLY A 732 36.14 17.43 17.01
CA GLY A 732 37.19 17.90 17.85
C GLY A 732 38.45 18.39 17.13
N ALA A 733 38.42 18.53 15.80
CA ALA A 733 39.53 19.14 15.04
C ALA A 733 39.73 20.63 15.39
N PRO A 734 40.92 21.20 15.17
CA PRO A 734 41.18 22.64 15.31
C PRO A 734 40.38 23.47 14.29
N GLU A 735 40.06 24.72 14.67
CA GLU A 735 39.36 25.66 13.79
C GLU A 735 40.38 26.42 12.90
N TYR A 736 41.00 25.73 11.92
CA TYR A 736 42.05 26.30 11.05
C TYR A 736 41.62 27.54 10.26
N TRP A 737 40.33 27.80 10.09
CA TRP A 737 39.84 29.06 9.46
C TRP A 737 40.07 30.31 10.32
N LYS A 738 40.34 30.16 11.63
CA LYS A 738 40.69 31.27 12.52
C LYS A 738 42.16 31.69 12.42
N GLU A 739 43.03 30.76 12.03
CA GLU A 739 44.45 31.01 11.87
C GLU A 739 44.80 31.83 10.63
N ASN A 740 43.91 31.88 9.63
CA ASN A 740 44.05 32.63 8.39
C ASN A 740 43.30 33.97 8.38
N ALA A 741 42.78 34.40 9.51
CA ALA A 741 41.99 35.64 9.64
C ALA A 741 42.84 36.86 10.05
N GLU A 742 44.20 36.69 10.17
CA GLU A 742 45.17 37.80 10.45
C GLU A 742 45.79 38.36 9.17
#